data_4c0f69e9b548f9f52b8f2120b27341ec
#
_entry.id   4c0f69e9b548f9f52b8f2120b27341ec
#
_cell.length_a   1.000
_cell.length_b   1.000
_cell.length_c   1.000
_cell.angle_alpha   90.00
_cell.angle_beta   90.00
_cell.angle_gamma   90.00
#
_symmetry.space_group_name_H-M   'P 1'
#
loop_
_entity.id
_entity.type
_entity.pdbx_description
1 polymer ?
#
loop_
_entity_poly.entity_id
_entity_poly.type
_entity_poly.pdbx_seq_one_letter_code
_entity_poly.pdbx_strand_id
1 'polypeptide(L)'
;MQPTRRQLAAGILGAGFVIPTLSLEGVRAAEPPAAPAPKPAAPPSLDELFKPAGLLDTALSPDGAQIACLRVVREEVPNPVKVRGQPKTITKSTAFVVLNRSADLGAKPTYVRVGEFEVEQVEWASDSRLLIWVNLRADAKGNLFGMQYGDVFYPFPVRRVLSVGVDGASPVVLFGNQPKAVKREFDLGNVVDRLPKEDDYVLMQKWESSRDCYGLYRVNVVTGEAQLAELGERATDGWYIQDGNPVLRFDSNARGTSFSVYGRAPGEERWKLIRKTRRNEMQRYTDIDVVGSTQEPGVLLVSHRADNEEFSSIKLFDVRTLSMGKAFKSIEGADVTAVAMDEADRLIGVAYKRDRQEYGFENPELARHYRALNRFYKDECNVALYDVSLDHNHFLFQVTGPRQPGQFVYYNLMAKHLDVLGDQFEHLTPERLARMETLEIKCRDGAKITAFLSHPLGEARPRPMVVLPHGGPEVRDYYDYNVWVQALCARGWLVLQPNFRGSGGYGKSFGEAGRKQWGDRMQADVEDAVAQVVASGVADPGKLAIMGASYGGYAAVMGVVRQPALYRCAVAIAGDFDLIDSLAFSRKEDGADSEAYAYWVASMGDPKTDQALLKAHSPRERAAEIQAPVMLIHGTEDTIVSPQQSRDMAKTLKKAGKLYEHIELAGEGHSAWSEENRKKVLSESIRFIAKAFG
;
A
#
# COMPACT_ATOMS: atom_id res chain seq x y z
N MET A 1 11.36 9.59 3.02
CA MET A 1 11.72 8.68 1.92
C MET A 1 10.75 8.94 0.80
N GLN A 2 11.21 9.35 -0.37
CA GLN A 2 10.30 9.42 -1.52
C GLN A 2 9.91 7.99 -1.89
N PRO A 3 8.62 7.69 -2.10
CA PRO A 3 8.24 6.42 -2.70
C PRO A 3 8.78 6.40 -4.14
N THR A 4 9.46 5.33 -4.51
CA THR A 4 9.76 5.08 -5.93
C THR A 4 8.44 5.06 -6.69
N ARG A 5 8.44 5.46 -7.97
CA ARG A 5 7.25 5.58 -8.85
C ARG A 5 6.33 4.34 -8.84
N ARG A 6 6.79 3.20 -8.32
CA ARG A 6 6.06 1.92 -8.19
C ARG A 6 5.48 1.63 -6.80
N GLN A 7 5.87 2.33 -5.75
CA GLN A 7 5.35 2.05 -4.39
C GLN A 7 3.86 2.38 -4.19
N LEU A 8 3.23 3.09 -5.15
CA LEU A 8 1.79 3.37 -5.13
C LEU A 8 0.91 2.22 -5.65
N ALA A 9 1.49 1.14 -6.21
CA ALA A 9 0.77 0.03 -6.83
C ALA A 9 1.01 -1.35 -6.17
N ALA A 10 1.89 -1.45 -5.17
CA ALA A 10 2.31 -2.74 -4.64
C ALA A 10 1.33 -3.32 -3.61
N GLY A 11 0.55 -4.26 -4.06
CA GLY A 11 -0.29 -5.16 -3.23
C GLY A 11 -0.49 -6.51 -3.93
N ILE A 12 0.52 -7.34 -3.96
CA ILE A 12 0.57 -8.84 -3.87
C ILE A 12 -0.26 -9.70 -4.86
N LEU A 13 0.26 -10.44 -5.67
CA LEU A 13 0.90 -11.67 -6.18
C LEU A 13 0.03 -12.90 -6.57
N GLY A 14 0.19 -13.57 -7.71
CA GLY A 14 0.51 -14.84 -8.24
C GLY A 14 -0.20 -15.65 -9.32
N ALA A 15 0.43 -15.98 -10.33
CA ALA A 15 0.59 -17.01 -11.39
C ALA A 15 -0.57 -17.54 -12.28
N GLY A 16 -0.19 -17.95 -13.46
CA GLY A 16 -0.91 -18.03 -14.68
C GLY A 16 -1.39 -19.38 -15.19
N PHE A 17 -2.24 -19.31 -16.21
CA PHE A 17 -2.52 -20.36 -17.20
C PHE A 17 -2.65 -19.75 -18.59
N VAL A 18 -2.13 -20.46 -19.58
CA VAL A 18 -2.27 -20.13 -21.01
C VAL A 18 -3.69 -20.43 -21.46
N ILE A 19 -4.38 -19.44 -22.01
CA ILE A 19 -5.66 -19.63 -22.71
C ILE A 19 -5.49 -19.23 -24.18
N PRO A 20 -6.01 -20.01 -25.12
CA PRO A 20 -5.80 -19.78 -26.55
C PRO A 20 -6.57 -18.54 -27.05
N THR A 21 -5.96 -17.90 -28.04
CA THR A 21 -6.49 -16.78 -28.82
C THR A 21 -7.89 -17.05 -29.38
N LEU A 22 -8.83 -16.13 -29.17
CA LEU A 22 -10.11 -16.11 -29.85
C LEU A 22 -10.24 -14.86 -30.72
N SER A 23 -10.20 -15.04 -32.02
CA SER A 23 -10.61 -14.06 -33.02
C SER A 23 -12.13 -13.94 -33.04
N LEU A 24 -12.64 -12.70 -32.98
CA LEU A 24 -14.06 -12.38 -33.09
C LEU A 24 -14.51 -12.39 -34.56
N GLU A 25 -15.01 -13.51 -35.06
CA GLU A 25 -15.99 -13.53 -36.15
C GLU A 25 -16.99 -14.69 -35.93
N GLY A 26 -18.25 -14.36 -36.18
CA GLY A 26 -19.38 -15.17 -35.73
C GLY A 26 -19.53 -16.52 -36.43
N VAL A 27 -19.72 -17.57 -35.60
CA VAL A 27 -20.36 -18.82 -35.99
C VAL A 27 -21.34 -19.21 -34.88
N ARG A 28 -22.63 -19.29 -35.18
CA ARG A 28 -23.62 -19.96 -34.34
C ARG A 28 -23.36 -21.47 -34.39
N ALA A 29 -22.90 -22.05 -33.32
CA ALA A 29 -22.90 -23.48 -33.11
C ALA A 29 -24.03 -23.85 -32.12
N ALA A 30 -24.69 -24.98 -32.38
CA ALA A 30 -25.77 -25.52 -31.56
C ALA A 30 -25.28 -25.80 -30.15
N GLU A 31 -26.14 -25.47 -29.14
CA GLU A 31 -25.86 -25.73 -27.73
C GLU A 31 -25.69 -27.26 -27.49
N PRO A 32 -24.56 -27.67 -26.88
CA PRO A 32 -24.46 -29.01 -26.33
C PRO A 32 -25.34 -29.13 -25.07
N PRO A 33 -25.79 -30.34 -24.70
CA PRO A 33 -26.57 -30.54 -23.50
C PRO A 33 -25.82 -30.05 -22.27
N ALA A 34 -26.56 -29.32 -21.40
CA ALA A 34 -26.03 -28.69 -20.20
C ALA A 34 -25.24 -29.71 -19.35
N ALA A 35 -23.95 -29.52 -19.24
CA ALA A 35 -23.12 -30.22 -18.26
C ALA A 35 -23.69 -29.98 -16.85
N PRO A 36 -23.62 -30.97 -15.95
CA PRO A 36 -24.09 -30.78 -14.56
C PRO A 36 -23.34 -29.57 -13.97
N ALA A 37 -24.10 -28.66 -13.33
CA ALA A 37 -23.54 -27.46 -12.74
C ALA A 37 -22.30 -27.81 -11.87
N PRO A 38 -21.16 -27.17 -12.07
CA PRO A 38 -19.97 -27.45 -11.29
C PRO A 38 -20.27 -27.25 -9.81
N LYS A 39 -19.81 -28.16 -8.95
CA LYS A 39 -19.93 -28.01 -7.50
C LYS A 39 -19.43 -26.61 -7.12
N PRO A 40 -20.15 -25.86 -6.24
CA PRO A 40 -19.68 -24.56 -5.79
C PRO A 40 -18.24 -24.68 -5.28
N ALA A 41 -17.36 -23.82 -5.77
CA ALA A 41 -15.97 -23.79 -5.32
C ALA A 41 -15.93 -23.51 -3.82
N ALA A 42 -15.10 -24.24 -3.08
CA ALA A 42 -14.91 -23.98 -1.66
C ALA A 42 -14.16 -22.65 -1.46
N PRO A 43 -14.52 -21.83 -0.46
CA PRO A 43 -13.77 -20.63 -0.14
C PRO A 43 -12.33 -20.99 0.26
N PRO A 44 -11.35 -20.06 0.12
CA PRO A 44 -9.99 -20.33 0.51
C PRO A 44 -9.84 -20.47 2.02
N SER A 45 -8.95 -21.36 2.45
CA SER A 45 -8.51 -21.45 3.85
C SER A 45 -7.65 -20.26 4.23
N LEU A 46 -7.45 -20.04 5.53
CA LEU A 46 -6.57 -18.98 6.01
C LEU A 46 -5.11 -19.21 5.54
N ASP A 47 -4.66 -20.47 5.49
CA ASP A 47 -3.32 -20.82 4.98
C ASP A 47 -3.17 -20.46 3.49
N GLU A 48 -4.18 -20.69 2.68
CA GLU A 48 -4.17 -20.30 1.28
C GLU A 48 -4.16 -18.78 1.10
N LEU A 49 -4.92 -18.03 1.93
CA LEU A 49 -4.96 -16.56 1.87
C LEU A 49 -3.61 -15.91 2.24
N PHE A 50 -2.79 -16.57 3.05
CA PHE A 50 -1.44 -16.12 3.42
C PHE A 50 -0.33 -16.82 2.65
N LYS A 51 -0.66 -17.68 1.69
CA LYS A 51 0.36 -18.31 0.87
C LYS A 51 1.04 -17.26 0.00
N PRO A 52 2.38 -17.12 0.09
CA PRO A 52 3.08 -16.14 -0.69
C PRO A 52 3.08 -16.49 -2.18
N ALA A 53 3.30 -15.52 -2.93
CA ALA A 53 3.14 -15.46 -4.36
C ALA A 53 4.23 -16.09 -5.21
N GLY A 54 3.87 -16.49 -6.44
CA GLY A 54 4.77 -17.00 -7.47
C GLY A 54 5.31 -15.91 -8.42
N LEU A 55 4.45 -15.04 -8.93
CA LEU A 55 4.82 -13.91 -9.81
C LEU A 55 4.91 -12.65 -8.96
N LEU A 56 6.10 -12.08 -8.74
CA LEU A 56 6.31 -10.94 -7.85
C LEU A 56 6.13 -9.61 -8.56
N ASP A 57 6.68 -9.46 -9.70
CA ASP A 57 6.76 -8.19 -10.40
C ASP A 57 6.88 -8.41 -11.91
N THR A 58 6.60 -7.35 -12.68
CA THR A 58 6.81 -7.33 -14.13
C THR A 58 7.36 -5.97 -14.55
N ALA A 59 8.14 -5.93 -15.62
CA ALA A 59 8.65 -4.69 -16.21
C ALA A 59 8.70 -4.81 -17.72
N LEU A 60 8.40 -3.72 -18.40
CA LEU A 60 8.48 -3.58 -19.85
C LEU A 60 9.81 -2.91 -20.22
N SER A 61 10.51 -3.44 -21.26
CA SER A 61 11.69 -2.74 -21.76
C SER A 61 11.32 -1.37 -22.34
N PRO A 62 12.23 -0.38 -22.31
CA PRO A 62 11.97 0.95 -22.85
C PRO A 62 11.44 0.94 -24.28
N ASP A 63 11.97 0.07 -25.16
CA ASP A 63 11.53 -0.12 -26.54
C ASP A 63 10.23 -0.93 -26.68
N GLY A 64 9.72 -1.51 -25.58
CA GLY A 64 8.51 -2.36 -25.58
C GLY A 64 8.71 -3.77 -26.13
N ALA A 65 9.92 -4.16 -26.56
CA ALA A 65 10.16 -5.44 -27.20
C ALA A 65 10.20 -6.63 -26.24
N GLN A 66 10.49 -6.40 -24.97
CA GLN A 66 10.64 -7.45 -23.97
C GLN A 66 9.85 -7.15 -22.69
N ILE A 67 9.37 -8.22 -22.07
CA ILE A 67 8.66 -8.20 -20.79
C ILE A 67 9.42 -9.09 -19.81
N ALA A 68 9.90 -8.51 -18.71
CA ALA A 68 10.53 -9.20 -17.60
C ALA A 68 9.47 -9.55 -16.55
N CYS A 69 9.37 -10.83 -16.18
CA CYS A 69 8.49 -11.32 -15.12
C CYS A 69 9.35 -11.90 -13.99
N LEU A 70 9.34 -11.27 -12.82
CA LEU A 70 10.06 -11.76 -11.64
C LEU A 70 9.23 -12.82 -10.93
N ARG A 71 9.74 -14.07 -10.93
CA ARG A 71 9.05 -15.23 -10.35
C ARG A 71 9.87 -15.87 -9.25
N VAL A 72 9.17 -16.42 -8.25
CA VAL A 72 9.78 -17.21 -7.17
C VAL A 72 9.15 -18.59 -7.14
N VAL A 73 10.00 -19.59 -7.34
CA VAL A 73 9.65 -21.00 -7.18
C VAL A 73 9.99 -21.42 -5.74
N ARG A 74 9.03 -22.05 -5.07
CA ARG A 74 9.17 -22.53 -3.69
C ARG A 74 9.02 -24.03 -3.65
N GLU A 75 10.00 -24.70 -3.07
CA GLU A 75 10.05 -26.15 -2.95
C GLU A 75 10.29 -26.55 -1.50
N GLU A 76 9.54 -27.54 -1.02
CA GLU A 76 9.83 -28.19 0.25
C GLU A 76 11.01 -29.12 0.10
N VAL A 77 12.12 -28.82 0.76
CA VAL A 77 13.33 -29.64 0.73
C VAL A 77 13.63 -30.19 2.13
N PRO A 78 14.29 -31.36 2.26
CA PRO A 78 14.73 -31.86 3.55
C PRO A 78 15.57 -30.82 4.28
N ASN A 79 15.28 -30.60 5.56
CA ASN A 79 16.08 -29.68 6.38
C ASN A 79 17.51 -30.25 6.55
N PRO A 80 18.54 -29.52 6.08
CA PRO A 80 19.92 -29.96 6.24
C PRO A 80 20.37 -30.01 7.71
N VAL A 81 19.71 -29.23 8.58
CA VAL A 81 20.02 -29.14 10.01
C VAL A 81 19.17 -30.17 10.76
N LYS A 82 19.75 -31.30 11.10
CA LYS A 82 19.10 -32.41 11.81
C LYS A 82 19.20 -32.23 13.34
N VAL A 83 18.50 -31.23 13.89
CA VAL A 83 18.43 -31.00 15.35
C VAL A 83 17.04 -31.38 15.86
N ARG A 84 16.96 -32.02 17.03
CA ARG A 84 15.69 -32.39 17.67
C ARG A 84 14.82 -31.15 17.92
N GLY A 85 13.61 -31.17 17.39
CA GLY A 85 12.67 -30.05 17.50
C GLY A 85 12.62 -29.12 16.29
N GLN A 86 13.55 -29.25 15.33
CA GLN A 86 13.48 -28.51 14.06
C GLN A 86 12.54 -29.22 13.06
N PRO A 87 11.86 -28.49 12.17
CA PRO A 87 11.03 -29.07 11.12
C PRO A 87 11.87 -30.02 10.23
N LYS A 88 11.25 -31.11 9.74
CA LYS A 88 11.93 -32.10 8.88
C LYS A 88 12.20 -31.55 7.47
N THR A 89 11.41 -30.59 7.03
CA THR A 89 11.54 -29.88 5.76
C THR A 89 11.64 -28.38 5.97
N ILE A 90 12.25 -27.69 5.03
CA ILE A 90 12.28 -26.23 4.94
C ILE A 90 11.85 -25.82 3.53
N THR A 91 11.21 -24.68 3.41
CA THR A 91 10.85 -24.10 2.12
C THR A 91 12.08 -23.41 1.53
N LYS A 92 12.55 -23.90 0.39
CA LYS A 92 13.61 -23.27 -0.39
C LYS A 92 12.97 -22.42 -1.48
N SER A 93 13.35 -21.15 -1.54
CA SER A 93 12.87 -20.20 -2.54
C SER A 93 13.97 -19.89 -3.54
N THR A 94 13.68 -19.98 -4.83
CA THR A 94 14.60 -19.59 -5.90
C THR A 94 13.92 -18.59 -6.81
N ALA A 95 14.57 -17.43 -6.99
CA ALA A 95 14.08 -16.36 -7.85
C ALA A 95 14.62 -16.47 -9.29
N PHE A 96 13.75 -16.17 -10.24
CA PHE A 96 14.04 -16.15 -11.67
C PHE A 96 13.41 -14.91 -12.29
N VAL A 97 14.07 -14.33 -13.29
CA VAL A 97 13.42 -13.43 -14.25
C VAL A 97 13.12 -14.22 -15.51
N VAL A 98 11.86 -14.21 -15.92
CA VAL A 98 11.38 -14.82 -17.16
C VAL A 98 11.21 -13.72 -18.17
N LEU A 99 12.03 -13.75 -19.24
CA LEU A 99 11.99 -12.77 -20.33
C LEU A 99 11.13 -13.29 -21.47
N ASN A 100 10.09 -12.56 -21.79
CA ASN A 100 9.17 -12.84 -22.89
C ASN A 100 9.34 -11.78 -23.99
N ARG A 101 9.17 -12.16 -25.24
CA ARG A 101 9.09 -11.21 -26.38
C ARG A 101 7.66 -10.70 -26.48
N SER A 102 7.48 -9.41 -26.48
CA SER A 102 6.13 -8.79 -26.58
C SER A 102 5.42 -9.09 -27.90
N ALA A 103 6.20 -9.31 -28.99
CA ALA A 103 5.67 -9.67 -30.31
C ALA A 103 5.14 -11.11 -30.40
N ASP A 104 5.58 -12.01 -29.51
CA ASP A 104 5.17 -13.43 -29.49
C ASP A 104 5.33 -14.00 -28.09
N LEU A 105 4.31 -13.82 -27.25
CA LEU A 105 4.29 -14.36 -25.89
C LEU A 105 4.13 -15.88 -25.82
N GLY A 106 3.77 -16.54 -26.94
CA GLY A 106 3.77 -18.00 -27.08
C GLY A 106 5.15 -18.60 -27.35
N ALA A 107 6.14 -17.77 -27.70
CA ALA A 107 7.51 -18.23 -27.91
C ALA A 107 8.14 -18.69 -26.58
N LYS A 108 9.15 -19.60 -26.71
CA LYS A 108 9.89 -20.07 -25.53
C LYS A 108 10.61 -18.88 -24.84
N PRO A 109 10.32 -18.61 -23.56
CA PRO A 109 10.96 -17.51 -22.85
C PRO A 109 12.41 -17.82 -22.50
N THR A 110 13.19 -16.77 -22.23
CA THR A 110 14.51 -16.87 -21.65
C THR A 110 14.41 -16.81 -20.12
N TYR A 111 15.14 -17.67 -19.42
CA TYR A 111 15.17 -17.72 -17.96
C TYR A 111 16.50 -17.19 -17.45
N VAL A 112 16.46 -16.16 -16.63
CA VAL A 112 17.61 -15.63 -15.92
C VAL A 112 17.47 -16.02 -14.45
N ARG A 113 18.37 -16.89 -13.96
CA ARG A 113 18.36 -17.29 -12.55
C ARG A 113 18.97 -16.20 -11.70
N VAL A 114 18.18 -15.62 -10.80
CA VAL A 114 18.67 -14.62 -9.82
C VAL A 114 19.37 -15.31 -8.66
N GLY A 115 18.78 -16.38 -8.13
CA GLY A 115 19.33 -17.16 -7.03
C GLY A 115 18.36 -17.36 -5.87
N GLU A 116 18.92 -17.71 -4.71
CA GLU A 116 18.17 -17.98 -3.48
C GLU A 116 18.08 -16.75 -2.58
N PHE A 117 17.76 -15.61 -3.17
CA PHE A 117 17.63 -14.34 -2.50
C PHE A 117 16.14 -14.01 -2.28
N GLU A 118 15.87 -13.22 -1.24
CA GLU A 118 14.61 -12.53 -1.10
C GLU A 118 14.61 -11.35 -2.09
N VAL A 119 13.74 -11.42 -3.10
CA VAL A 119 13.66 -10.43 -4.18
C VAL A 119 12.43 -9.55 -4.00
N GLU A 120 12.54 -8.27 -4.36
CA GLU A 120 11.45 -7.31 -4.22
C GLU A 120 10.84 -6.93 -5.55
N GLN A 121 11.66 -6.49 -6.51
CA GLN A 121 11.20 -5.92 -7.77
C GLN A 121 12.23 -6.12 -8.88
N VAL A 122 11.78 -5.96 -10.14
CA VAL A 122 12.60 -5.92 -11.35
C VAL A 122 12.27 -4.66 -12.14
N GLU A 123 13.30 -4.01 -12.69
CA GLU A 123 13.16 -2.88 -13.62
C GLU A 123 14.16 -3.00 -14.76
N TRP A 124 13.93 -2.26 -15.84
CA TRP A 124 14.91 -2.12 -16.90
C TRP A 124 15.76 -0.85 -16.66
N ALA A 125 17.08 -1.00 -16.74
CA ALA A 125 17.98 0.14 -16.83
C ALA A 125 18.13 0.62 -18.29
N SER A 126 18.05 -0.32 -19.24
CA SER A 126 18.04 -0.09 -20.68
C SER A 126 17.41 -1.32 -21.38
N ASP A 127 17.28 -1.30 -22.71
CA ASP A 127 16.74 -2.45 -23.45
C ASP A 127 17.56 -3.75 -23.33
N SER A 128 18.76 -3.67 -22.79
CA SER A 128 19.68 -4.80 -22.63
C SER A 128 20.00 -5.19 -21.20
N ARG A 129 19.57 -4.41 -20.20
CA ARG A 129 19.92 -4.64 -18.79
C ARG A 129 18.78 -4.46 -17.82
N LEU A 130 18.71 -5.41 -16.89
CA LEU A 130 17.76 -5.45 -15.80
C LEU A 130 18.41 -5.03 -14.48
N LEU A 131 17.65 -4.36 -13.64
CA LEU A 131 17.93 -4.11 -12.23
C LEU A 131 17.02 -4.98 -11.39
N ILE A 132 17.59 -5.68 -10.40
CA ILE A 132 16.85 -6.59 -9.52
C ILE A 132 17.18 -6.23 -8.08
N TRP A 133 16.16 -5.85 -7.31
CA TRP A 133 16.31 -5.55 -5.89
C TRP A 133 16.25 -6.83 -5.06
N VAL A 134 17.28 -7.00 -4.22
CA VAL A 134 17.42 -8.17 -3.37
C VAL A 134 17.67 -7.75 -1.92
N ASN A 135 17.09 -8.50 -0.99
CA ASN A 135 17.38 -8.43 0.44
C ASN A 135 18.30 -9.58 0.84
N LEU A 136 19.45 -9.23 1.38
CA LEU A 136 20.47 -10.18 1.82
C LEU A 136 20.48 -10.24 3.35
N ARG A 137 20.30 -11.43 3.93
CA ARG A 137 20.37 -11.66 5.39
C ARG A 137 21.78 -11.99 5.85
N ALA A 138 22.62 -12.53 4.96
CA ALA A 138 23.99 -12.91 5.25
C ALA A 138 24.92 -12.64 4.06
N ASP A 139 26.21 -12.52 4.34
CA ASP A 139 27.24 -12.45 3.32
C ASP A 139 27.52 -13.83 2.68
N ALA A 140 28.38 -13.87 1.66
CA ALA A 140 28.74 -15.11 0.97
C ALA A 140 29.43 -16.17 1.87
N LYS A 141 29.86 -15.80 3.06
CA LYS A 141 30.45 -16.70 4.07
C LYS A 141 29.42 -17.16 5.11
N GLY A 142 28.16 -16.73 4.99
CA GLY A 142 27.09 -17.05 5.93
C GLY A 142 27.06 -16.17 7.20
N ASN A 143 27.87 -15.10 7.27
CA ASN A 143 27.79 -14.15 8.39
C ASN A 143 26.56 -13.27 8.22
N LEU A 144 25.71 -13.23 9.23
CA LEU A 144 24.49 -12.42 9.22
C LEU A 144 24.86 -10.92 9.14
N PHE A 145 24.08 -10.20 8.35
CA PHE A 145 24.07 -8.73 8.43
C PHE A 145 23.29 -8.30 9.67
N GLY A 146 23.75 -7.23 10.29
CA GLY A 146 23.14 -6.76 11.53
C GLY A 146 23.99 -5.72 12.22
N MET A 147 23.51 -5.23 13.35
CA MET A 147 24.18 -4.26 14.20
C MET A 147 24.39 -4.82 15.61
N GLN A 148 25.60 -4.61 16.13
CA GLN A 148 25.92 -4.89 17.52
C GLN A 148 25.53 -3.71 18.40
N TYR A 149 24.67 -3.92 19.38
CA TYR A 149 24.35 -2.93 20.40
C TYR A 149 24.59 -3.52 21.79
N GLY A 150 25.63 -3.05 22.46
CA GLY A 150 26.14 -3.71 23.67
C GLY A 150 26.55 -5.15 23.37
N ASP A 151 26.04 -6.10 24.17
CA ASP A 151 26.30 -7.54 24.01
C ASP A 151 25.28 -8.23 23.08
N VAL A 152 24.28 -7.51 22.54
CA VAL A 152 23.23 -8.07 21.70
C VAL A 152 23.48 -7.76 20.25
N PHE A 153 23.46 -8.80 19.39
CA PHE A 153 23.50 -8.64 17.94
C PHE A 153 22.07 -8.66 17.38
N TYR A 154 21.71 -7.60 16.64
CA TYR A 154 20.43 -7.45 15.97
C TYR A 154 20.59 -7.75 14.48
N PRO A 155 20.16 -8.92 14.00
CA PRO A 155 20.21 -9.25 12.59
C PRO A 155 19.11 -8.50 11.82
N PHE A 156 19.46 -7.96 10.64
CA PHE A 156 18.52 -7.37 9.69
C PHE A 156 19.01 -7.59 8.26
N PRO A 157 18.08 -7.65 7.29
CA PRO A 157 18.46 -7.73 5.89
C PRO A 157 19.04 -6.41 5.40
N VAL A 158 19.96 -6.50 4.43
CA VAL A 158 20.48 -5.33 3.71
C VAL A 158 20.00 -5.36 2.28
N ARG A 159 19.58 -4.19 1.78
CA ARG A 159 19.02 -4.05 0.43
C ARG A 159 20.11 -3.75 -0.58
N ARG A 160 20.11 -4.49 -1.70
CA ARG A 160 21.08 -4.34 -2.79
C ARG A 160 20.38 -4.35 -4.13
N VAL A 161 21.04 -3.81 -5.15
CA VAL A 161 20.61 -3.93 -6.55
C VAL A 161 21.64 -4.74 -7.32
N LEU A 162 21.14 -5.77 -7.99
CA LEU A 162 21.89 -6.54 -8.97
C LEU A 162 21.55 -6.03 -10.36
N SER A 163 22.54 -5.80 -11.19
CA SER A 163 22.36 -5.55 -12.62
C SER A 163 22.66 -6.81 -13.42
N VAL A 164 21.76 -7.21 -14.31
CA VAL A 164 21.85 -8.45 -15.07
C VAL A 164 21.58 -8.17 -16.55
N GLY A 165 22.43 -8.70 -17.45
CA GLY A 165 22.19 -8.64 -18.89
C GLY A 165 21.05 -9.58 -19.32
N VAL A 166 20.33 -9.24 -20.37
CA VAL A 166 19.29 -10.10 -20.96
C VAL A 166 19.83 -11.40 -21.54
N ASP A 167 21.13 -11.47 -21.83
CA ASP A 167 21.87 -12.65 -22.24
C ASP A 167 22.14 -13.63 -21.09
N GLY A 168 21.77 -13.28 -19.86
CA GLY A 168 22.02 -14.06 -18.65
C GLY A 168 23.46 -13.99 -18.15
N ALA A 169 24.25 -13.01 -18.60
CA ALA A 169 25.60 -12.76 -18.08
C ALA A 169 25.61 -12.60 -16.55
N SER A 170 26.72 -12.91 -15.92
CA SER A 170 26.87 -12.91 -14.46
C SER A 170 26.35 -11.61 -13.85
N PRO A 171 25.51 -11.68 -12.80
CA PRO A 171 24.99 -10.50 -12.13
C PRO A 171 26.14 -9.62 -11.57
N VAL A 172 25.99 -8.33 -11.71
CA VAL A 172 26.89 -7.33 -11.16
C VAL A 172 26.21 -6.64 -9.98
N VAL A 173 26.88 -6.58 -8.84
CA VAL A 173 26.37 -5.82 -7.68
C VAL A 173 26.73 -4.35 -7.87
N LEU A 174 25.73 -3.46 -7.84
CA LEU A 174 25.98 -2.02 -7.92
C LEU A 174 26.79 -1.53 -6.70
N PHE A 175 27.63 -0.52 -6.88
CA PHE A 175 28.67 -0.09 -5.92
C PHE A 175 29.80 -1.11 -5.73
N GLY A 176 30.04 -2.01 -6.69
CA GLY A 176 31.07 -3.05 -6.60
C GLY A 176 32.50 -2.54 -6.33
N ASN A 177 32.84 -1.30 -6.77
CA ASN A 177 34.09 -0.63 -6.45
C ASN A 177 34.16 -0.07 -5.02
N GLN A 178 33.07 -0.16 -4.24
CA GLN A 178 32.99 0.29 -2.85
C GLN A 178 32.68 -0.89 -1.89
N PRO A 179 33.57 -1.88 -1.73
CA PRO A 179 33.28 -3.12 -1.00
C PRO A 179 32.96 -2.89 0.48
N LYS A 180 33.46 -1.80 1.07
CA LYS A 180 33.10 -1.43 2.45
C LYS A 180 31.64 -0.95 2.55
N ALA A 181 31.16 -0.18 1.57
CA ALA A 181 29.77 0.24 1.50
C ALA A 181 28.86 -0.96 1.25
N VAL A 182 29.18 -1.80 0.26
CA VAL A 182 28.41 -3.03 -0.01
C VAL A 182 28.27 -3.92 1.23
N LYS A 183 29.27 -3.95 2.12
CA LYS A 183 29.25 -4.76 3.34
C LYS A 183 28.55 -4.10 4.52
N ARG A 184 28.52 -2.76 4.62
CA ARG A 184 28.14 -2.06 5.86
C ARG A 184 26.88 -1.22 5.75
N GLU A 185 26.59 -0.66 4.56
CA GLU A 185 25.39 0.16 4.38
C GLU A 185 24.13 -0.71 4.39
N PHE A 186 23.08 -0.22 5.04
CA PHE A 186 21.80 -0.92 5.15
C PHE A 186 21.10 -0.99 3.80
N ASP A 187 21.06 0.14 3.09
CA ASP A 187 20.35 0.29 1.83
C ASP A 187 21.26 0.88 0.75
N LEU A 188 21.52 0.08 -0.28
CA LEU A 188 22.11 0.48 -1.55
C LEU A 188 21.11 0.20 -2.69
N GLY A 189 19.82 0.31 -2.41
CA GLY A 189 18.75 0.05 -3.36
C GLY A 189 18.02 1.31 -3.85
N ASN A 190 18.48 2.50 -3.51
CA ASN A 190 17.79 3.74 -3.86
C ASN A 190 18.24 4.27 -5.23
N VAL A 191 17.65 3.76 -6.31
CA VAL A 191 17.76 4.29 -7.67
C VAL A 191 16.80 5.48 -7.76
N VAL A 192 17.32 6.67 -8.04
CA VAL A 192 16.54 7.92 -8.10
C VAL A 192 16.24 8.38 -9.52
N ASP A 193 17.05 7.95 -10.49
CA ASP A 193 16.82 8.18 -11.92
C ASP A 193 17.50 7.07 -12.73
N ARG A 194 16.82 6.58 -13.75
CA ARG A 194 17.36 5.53 -14.64
C ARG A 194 18.18 6.06 -15.79
N LEU A 195 18.28 7.38 -15.93
CA LEU A 195 19.03 8.07 -16.99
C LEU A 195 18.64 7.53 -18.38
N PRO A 196 17.40 7.66 -18.86
CA PRO A 196 16.92 6.98 -20.07
C PRO A 196 17.64 7.40 -21.35
N LYS A 197 18.54 8.38 -21.29
CA LYS A 197 19.43 8.80 -22.38
C LYS A 197 20.84 8.19 -22.31
N GLU A 198 21.11 7.36 -21.30
CA GLU A 198 22.43 6.82 -20.98
C GLU A 198 22.33 5.35 -20.58
N ASP A 199 22.34 4.44 -21.58
CA ASP A 199 22.04 3.00 -21.41
C ASP A 199 22.86 2.26 -20.33
N ASP A 200 24.05 2.75 -20.03
CA ASP A 200 24.98 2.09 -19.10
C ASP A 200 24.96 2.69 -17.69
N TYR A 201 24.14 3.68 -17.42
CA TYR A 201 24.21 4.39 -16.14
C TYR A 201 22.83 4.61 -15.50
N VAL A 202 22.83 4.66 -14.16
CA VAL A 202 21.70 5.11 -13.34
C VAL A 202 22.20 6.08 -12.26
N LEU A 203 21.32 6.94 -11.75
CA LEU A 203 21.59 7.72 -10.55
C LEU A 203 21.06 7.00 -9.31
N MET A 204 21.91 6.90 -8.30
CA MET A 204 21.57 6.27 -7.04
C MET A 204 21.94 7.17 -5.86
N GLN A 205 21.11 7.16 -4.84
CA GLN A 205 21.39 7.86 -3.59
C GLN A 205 21.89 6.90 -2.52
N LYS A 206 22.95 7.27 -1.82
CA LYS A 206 23.55 6.47 -0.75
C LYS A 206 23.94 7.34 0.43
N TRP A 207 23.78 6.83 1.65
CA TRP A 207 24.31 7.43 2.86
C TRP A 207 25.84 7.35 2.91
N GLU A 208 26.48 8.46 3.21
CA GLU A 208 27.94 8.56 3.41
C GLU A 208 28.26 8.58 4.91
N SER A 209 28.43 7.41 5.51
CA SER A 209 28.68 7.27 6.96
C SER A 209 29.92 8.05 7.45
N SER A 210 30.93 8.27 6.58
CA SER A 210 32.15 9.02 6.91
C SER A 210 31.92 10.53 6.94
N ARG A 211 30.87 11.03 6.31
CA ARG A 211 30.54 12.45 6.16
C ARG A 211 29.22 12.85 6.80
N ASP A 212 28.45 11.85 7.25
CA ASP A 212 27.16 12.03 7.91
C ASP A 212 26.17 12.80 7.01
N CYS A 213 26.07 12.38 5.73
CA CYS A 213 25.18 12.98 4.73
C CYS A 213 24.90 11.99 3.59
N TYR A 214 23.89 12.29 2.80
CA TYR A 214 23.65 11.56 1.56
C TYR A 214 24.58 12.02 0.43
N GLY A 215 24.98 11.09 -0.45
CA GLY A 215 25.64 11.34 -1.72
C GLY A 215 24.80 10.82 -2.88
N LEU A 216 24.78 11.55 -3.98
CA LEU A 216 24.21 11.15 -5.26
C LEU A 216 25.33 10.58 -6.13
N TYR A 217 25.12 9.39 -6.66
CA TYR A 217 26.11 8.65 -7.42
C TYR A 217 25.61 8.31 -8.81
N ARG A 218 26.46 8.49 -9.80
CA ARG A 218 26.29 7.93 -11.14
C ARG A 218 26.93 6.54 -11.14
N VAL A 219 26.10 5.52 -11.34
CA VAL A 219 26.53 4.12 -11.20
C VAL A 219 26.42 3.42 -12.55
N ASN A 220 27.53 2.83 -12.99
CA ASN A 220 27.59 2.06 -14.22
C ASN A 220 26.91 0.69 -14.00
N VAL A 221 25.86 0.38 -14.75
CA VAL A 221 25.08 -0.86 -14.59
C VAL A 221 25.77 -2.09 -15.22
N VAL A 222 26.81 -1.89 -16.04
CA VAL A 222 27.57 -2.98 -16.66
C VAL A 222 28.73 -3.42 -15.75
N THR A 223 29.42 -2.48 -15.10
CA THR A 223 30.59 -2.78 -14.25
C THR A 223 30.27 -2.75 -12.75
N GLY A 224 29.20 -2.09 -12.34
CA GLY A 224 28.85 -1.85 -10.94
C GLY A 224 29.64 -0.69 -10.31
N GLU A 225 30.45 0.03 -11.07
CA GLU A 225 31.27 1.14 -10.56
C GLU A 225 30.41 2.37 -10.29
N ALA A 226 30.57 2.94 -9.10
CA ALA A 226 29.87 4.13 -8.65
C ALA A 226 30.83 5.32 -8.54
N GLN A 227 30.45 6.45 -9.13
CA GLN A 227 31.16 7.72 -9.08
C GLN A 227 30.28 8.76 -8.39
N LEU A 228 30.85 9.50 -7.42
CA LEU A 228 30.13 10.56 -6.73
C LEU A 228 29.83 11.70 -7.72
N ALA A 229 28.56 12.00 -7.92
CA ALA A 229 28.08 13.10 -8.75
C ALA A 229 27.84 14.37 -7.93
N GLU A 230 27.16 14.24 -6.78
CA GLU A 230 26.92 15.36 -5.86
C GLU A 230 26.93 14.87 -4.42
N LEU A 231 27.46 15.71 -3.52
CA LEU A 231 27.45 15.47 -2.09
C LEU A 231 26.44 16.39 -1.42
N GLY A 232 25.57 15.84 -0.59
CA GLY A 232 24.67 16.62 0.23
C GLY A 232 25.34 17.28 1.42
N GLU A 233 24.62 18.13 2.10
CA GLU A 233 24.97 18.64 3.43
C GLU A 233 24.50 17.68 4.52
N ARG A 234 24.92 17.85 5.76
CA ARG A 234 24.47 17.04 6.91
C ARG A 234 22.96 17.00 7.09
N ALA A 235 22.29 18.04 6.61
CA ALA A 235 20.84 18.16 6.68
C ALA A 235 20.12 17.52 5.49
N THR A 236 20.83 17.12 4.44
CA THR A 236 20.22 16.66 3.19
C THR A 236 19.62 15.27 3.36
N ASP A 237 18.32 15.16 3.12
CA ASP A 237 17.55 13.89 3.11
C ASP A 237 17.54 13.28 1.70
N GLY A 238 17.68 14.09 0.65
CA GLY A 238 17.70 13.64 -0.74
C GLY A 238 17.38 14.72 -1.76
N TRP A 239 17.23 14.26 -3.01
CA TRP A 239 16.96 15.10 -4.17
C TRP A 239 15.76 14.59 -4.97
N TYR A 240 15.10 15.52 -5.66
CA TYR A 240 14.26 15.19 -6.80
C TYR A 240 15.05 15.44 -8.08
N ILE A 241 15.05 14.45 -8.96
CA ILE A 241 15.81 14.46 -10.21
C ILE A 241 14.87 14.70 -11.38
N GLN A 242 15.25 15.57 -12.30
CA GLN A 242 14.63 15.78 -13.59
C GLN A 242 15.68 15.62 -14.69
N ASP A 243 15.47 14.66 -15.58
CA ASP A 243 16.37 14.39 -16.73
C ASP A 243 17.86 14.34 -16.30
N GLY A 244 18.15 13.53 -15.29
CA GLY A 244 19.50 13.36 -14.73
C GLY A 244 20.01 14.52 -13.86
N ASN A 245 19.27 15.60 -13.73
CA ASN A 245 19.68 16.78 -12.96
C ASN A 245 18.94 16.88 -11.63
N PRO A 246 19.64 17.04 -10.48
CA PRO A 246 18.97 17.33 -9.21
C PRO A 246 18.41 18.77 -9.23
N VAL A 247 17.08 18.88 -9.21
CA VAL A 247 16.34 20.15 -9.31
C VAL A 247 15.69 20.58 -8.00
N LEU A 248 15.38 19.63 -7.09
CA LEU A 248 15.04 19.95 -5.70
C LEU A 248 15.98 19.21 -4.76
N ARG A 249 16.27 19.83 -3.62
CA ARG A 249 16.96 19.24 -2.48
C ARG A 249 16.12 19.42 -1.23
N PHE A 250 15.98 18.35 -0.48
CA PHE A 250 15.24 18.33 0.78
C PHE A 250 16.22 18.20 1.93
N ASP A 251 16.14 19.11 2.88
CA ASP A 251 16.99 19.13 4.05
C ASP A 251 16.14 19.12 5.32
N SER A 252 16.50 18.27 6.30
CA SER A 252 15.97 18.33 7.66
C SER A 252 17.07 18.51 8.67
N ASN A 253 16.83 19.21 9.75
CA ASN A 253 17.81 19.28 10.82
C ASN A 253 17.82 17.98 11.65
N ALA A 254 18.94 17.69 12.31
CA ALA A 254 19.13 16.46 13.10
C ALA A 254 18.08 16.22 14.21
N ARG A 255 17.32 17.25 14.60
CA ARG A 255 16.24 17.16 15.58
C ARG A 255 14.86 16.99 14.95
N GLY A 256 14.73 17.00 13.61
CA GLY A 256 13.45 16.96 12.91
C GLY A 256 12.53 18.14 13.23
N THR A 257 13.09 19.29 13.63
CA THR A 257 12.31 20.48 14.01
C THR A 257 12.29 21.58 12.96
N SER A 258 13.06 21.40 11.87
CA SER A 258 13.09 22.33 10.74
C SER A 258 13.33 21.53 9.46
N PHE A 259 12.57 21.86 8.47
CA PHE A 259 12.63 21.27 7.14
C PHE A 259 12.79 22.37 6.09
N SER A 260 13.60 22.14 5.09
CA SER A 260 13.87 23.12 4.03
C SER A 260 13.81 22.45 2.66
N VAL A 261 13.22 23.14 1.70
CA VAL A 261 13.22 22.74 0.28
C VAL A 261 14.03 23.78 -0.48
N TYR A 262 14.98 23.30 -1.24
CA TYR A 262 15.79 24.13 -2.12
C TYR A 262 15.53 23.75 -3.57
N GLY A 263 15.54 24.75 -4.46
CA GLY A 263 15.44 24.57 -5.90
C GLY A 263 16.72 24.99 -6.60
N ARG A 264 17.04 24.30 -7.69
CA ARG A 264 18.13 24.63 -8.58
C ARG A 264 17.72 24.27 -10.00
N ALA A 265 17.67 25.25 -10.89
CA ALA A 265 17.38 24.95 -12.28
C ALA A 265 18.58 24.25 -12.94
N PRO A 266 18.35 23.37 -13.94
CA PRO A 266 19.42 22.76 -14.70
C PRO A 266 20.41 23.79 -15.26
N GLY A 267 21.71 23.57 -15.03
CA GLY A 267 22.78 24.48 -15.40
C GLY A 267 23.11 25.57 -14.38
N GLU A 268 22.35 25.73 -13.31
CA GLU A 268 22.71 26.59 -12.17
C GLU A 268 23.58 25.83 -11.17
N GLU A 269 24.56 26.55 -10.55
CA GLU A 269 25.42 25.94 -9.52
C GLU A 269 24.85 26.05 -8.10
N ARG A 270 24.02 27.08 -7.86
CA ARG A 270 23.58 27.43 -6.50
C ARG A 270 22.18 26.97 -6.19
N TRP A 271 22.01 26.33 -5.04
CA TRP A 271 20.71 26.03 -4.45
C TRP A 271 20.05 27.31 -3.92
N LYS A 272 18.81 27.56 -4.31
CA LYS A 272 17.97 28.67 -3.83
C LYS A 272 16.95 28.11 -2.84
N LEU A 273 16.83 28.71 -1.66
CA LEU A 273 15.83 28.34 -0.68
C LEU A 273 14.43 28.66 -1.23
N ILE A 274 13.61 27.62 -1.46
CA ILE A 274 12.21 27.77 -1.82
C ILE A 274 11.40 28.01 -0.56
N ARG A 275 11.56 27.13 0.44
CA ARG A 275 10.78 27.14 1.64
C ARG A 275 11.60 26.63 2.83
N LYS A 276 11.38 27.25 3.98
CA LYS A 276 11.81 26.72 5.27
C LYS A 276 10.61 26.66 6.19
N THR A 277 10.30 25.46 6.64
CA THR A 277 9.15 25.19 7.52
C THR A 277 9.69 24.77 8.88
N ARG A 278 9.18 25.36 9.95
CA ARG A 278 9.43 24.89 11.31
C ARG A 278 8.40 23.82 11.68
N ARG A 279 8.71 23.00 12.68
CA ARG A 279 7.85 21.92 13.13
C ARG A 279 6.43 22.37 13.48
N ASN A 280 6.27 23.54 14.07
CA ASN A 280 4.97 24.14 14.38
C ASN A 280 4.22 24.76 13.19
N GLU A 281 4.85 24.79 12.02
CA GLU A 281 4.29 25.34 10.77
C GLU A 281 4.04 24.23 9.73
N MET A 282 4.32 22.98 10.08
CA MET A 282 4.33 21.84 9.14
C MET A 282 2.96 21.50 8.54
N GLN A 283 1.85 21.94 9.15
CA GLN A 283 0.51 21.83 8.53
C GLN A 283 0.43 22.47 7.13
N ARG A 284 1.39 23.33 6.78
CA ARG A 284 1.50 23.95 5.46
C ARG A 284 2.53 23.27 4.55
N TYR A 285 3.11 22.15 5.01
CA TYR A 285 4.21 21.49 4.34
C TYR A 285 3.79 20.75 3.07
N THR A 286 2.53 20.32 2.99
CA THR A 286 1.93 19.60 1.87
C THR A 286 1.76 20.45 0.60
N ASP A 287 2.28 21.66 0.54
CA ASP A 287 2.06 22.57 -0.59
C ASP A 287 2.92 22.22 -1.84
N ILE A 288 3.92 21.33 -1.72
CA ILE A 288 4.78 20.91 -2.84
C ILE A 288 4.96 19.39 -2.79
N ASP A 289 3.90 18.66 -3.16
CA ASP A 289 3.97 17.21 -3.35
C ASP A 289 4.30 16.92 -4.81
N VAL A 290 5.59 16.73 -5.09
CA VAL A 290 6.07 16.51 -6.46
C VAL A 290 5.67 15.12 -6.91
N VAL A 291 4.83 15.05 -7.92
CA VAL A 291 4.29 13.80 -8.49
C VAL A 291 4.88 13.45 -9.86
N GLY A 292 5.65 14.36 -10.45
CA GLY A 292 6.32 14.14 -11.72
C GLY A 292 7.09 15.35 -12.23
N SER A 293 7.67 15.23 -13.40
CA SER A 293 8.39 16.27 -14.13
C SER A 293 7.66 16.66 -15.41
N THR A 294 8.11 17.72 -16.04
CA THR A 294 7.73 18.08 -17.43
C THR A 294 8.97 18.00 -18.32
N GLN A 295 8.75 18.13 -19.64
CA GLN A 295 9.86 18.26 -20.60
C GLN A 295 10.56 19.63 -20.54
N GLU A 296 9.97 20.61 -19.84
CA GLU A 296 10.59 21.91 -19.63
C GLU A 296 11.53 21.85 -18.43
N PRO A 297 12.86 22.17 -18.60
CA PRO A 297 13.83 22.12 -17.52
C PRO A 297 13.44 23.02 -16.34
N GLY A 298 13.39 22.46 -15.15
CA GLY A 298 13.05 23.16 -13.93
C GLY A 298 11.54 23.38 -13.71
N VAL A 299 10.66 22.79 -14.54
CA VAL A 299 9.20 22.81 -14.32
C VAL A 299 8.72 21.44 -13.91
N LEU A 300 8.10 21.36 -12.73
CA LEU A 300 7.66 20.12 -12.09
C LEU A 300 6.13 20.03 -12.03
N LEU A 301 5.63 18.81 -11.98
CA LEU A 301 4.22 18.50 -11.71
C LEU A 301 4.03 18.27 -10.22
N VAL A 302 3.12 19.04 -9.63
CA VAL A 302 2.87 19.03 -8.18
C VAL A 302 1.40 18.76 -7.92
N SER A 303 1.09 17.80 -7.06
CA SER A 303 -0.25 17.65 -6.50
C SER A 303 -0.44 18.71 -5.41
N HIS A 304 -1.47 19.52 -5.54
CA HIS A 304 -1.73 20.60 -4.60
C HIS A 304 -3.23 20.88 -4.49
N ARG A 305 -3.69 21.16 -3.28
CA ARG A 305 -5.03 21.64 -2.98
C ARG A 305 -4.93 23.00 -2.30
N ALA A 306 -5.37 24.06 -2.96
CA ALA A 306 -5.46 25.37 -2.34
C ALA A 306 -6.56 25.41 -1.27
N ASP A 307 -6.51 26.40 -0.35
CA ASP A 307 -7.43 26.49 0.78
C ASP A 307 -8.91 26.58 0.35
N ASN A 308 -9.17 27.14 -0.82
CA ASN A 308 -10.50 27.30 -1.40
C ASN A 308 -10.90 26.18 -2.38
N GLU A 309 -10.06 25.16 -2.55
CA GLU A 309 -10.33 24.00 -3.41
C GLU A 309 -10.84 22.81 -2.59
N GLU A 310 -11.83 22.12 -3.10
CA GLU A 310 -12.39 20.92 -2.47
C GLU A 310 -11.51 19.68 -2.71
N PHE A 311 -10.93 19.59 -3.93
CA PHE A 311 -10.11 18.46 -4.37
C PHE A 311 -8.73 18.92 -4.82
N SER A 312 -7.73 18.07 -4.67
CA SER A 312 -6.38 18.28 -5.16
C SER A 312 -6.34 18.25 -6.69
N SER A 313 -5.49 19.06 -7.27
CA SER A 313 -5.23 19.12 -8.73
C SER A 313 -3.73 19.10 -9.00
N ILE A 314 -3.34 18.72 -10.21
CA ILE A 314 -1.95 18.87 -10.65
C ILE A 314 -1.72 20.31 -11.06
N LYS A 315 -0.67 20.91 -10.52
CA LYS A 315 -0.20 22.26 -10.87
C LYS A 315 1.24 22.19 -11.36
N LEU A 316 1.64 23.20 -12.12
CA LEU A 316 3.03 23.37 -12.55
C LEU A 316 3.77 24.17 -11.47
N PHE A 317 4.95 23.71 -11.08
CA PHE A 317 5.84 24.45 -10.20
C PHE A 317 7.17 24.73 -10.93
N ASP A 318 7.52 26.00 -11.05
CA ASP A 318 8.75 26.45 -11.70
C ASP A 318 9.82 26.75 -10.65
N VAL A 319 10.88 25.95 -10.61
CA VAL A 319 12.00 26.09 -9.65
C VAL A 319 12.87 27.35 -9.93
N ARG A 320 12.78 27.94 -11.14
CA ARG A 320 13.52 29.17 -11.51
C ARG A 320 12.92 30.40 -10.84
N THR A 321 11.58 30.47 -10.88
CA THR A 321 10.80 31.60 -10.36
C THR A 321 10.23 31.35 -8.98
N LEU A 322 10.32 30.09 -8.48
CA LEU A 322 9.77 29.61 -7.23
C LEU A 322 8.26 29.84 -7.13
N SER A 323 7.56 29.69 -8.24
CA SER A 323 6.12 29.98 -8.35
C SER A 323 5.28 28.77 -8.72
N MET A 324 4.11 28.69 -8.11
CA MET A 324 3.05 27.72 -8.41
C MET A 324 2.12 28.31 -9.46
N GLY A 325 1.90 27.56 -10.53
CA GLY A 325 0.92 27.89 -11.57
C GLY A 325 -0.53 27.62 -11.16
N LYS A 326 -1.46 27.91 -12.09
CA LYS A 326 -2.85 27.49 -11.96
C LYS A 326 -2.96 25.96 -12.12
N ALA A 327 -4.15 25.41 -11.80
CA ALA A 327 -4.44 24.01 -12.05
C ALA A 327 -4.17 23.65 -13.52
N PHE A 328 -3.25 22.70 -13.73
CA PHE A 328 -2.87 22.17 -15.03
C PHE A 328 -3.80 21.02 -15.43
N LYS A 329 -4.09 20.13 -14.46
CA LYS A 329 -5.04 19.01 -14.60
C LYS A 329 -5.85 18.87 -13.32
N SER A 330 -7.15 18.70 -13.48
CA SER A 330 -8.10 18.44 -12.40
C SER A 330 -9.16 17.44 -12.85
N ILE A 331 -9.72 16.71 -11.92
CA ILE A 331 -10.84 15.78 -12.13
C ILE A 331 -11.99 16.20 -11.23
N GLU A 332 -13.17 16.37 -11.81
CA GLU A 332 -14.35 16.73 -11.05
C GLU A 332 -14.71 15.64 -10.02
N GLY A 333 -14.83 16.04 -8.76
CA GLY A 333 -15.23 15.13 -7.67
C GLY A 333 -14.18 14.10 -7.26
N ALA A 334 -12.88 14.33 -7.56
CA ALA A 334 -11.81 13.45 -7.11
C ALA A 334 -10.48 14.19 -6.92
N ASP A 335 -9.72 13.75 -5.92
CA ASP A 335 -8.35 14.19 -5.72
C ASP A 335 -7.44 13.59 -6.80
N VAL A 336 -6.70 14.45 -7.51
CA VAL A 336 -5.64 14.03 -8.43
C VAL A 336 -4.32 14.07 -7.67
N THR A 337 -3.85 12.91 -7.24
CA THR A 337 -2.66 12.78 -6.37
C THR A 337 -1.46 12.15 -7.07
N ALA A 338 -1.62 11.71 -8.32
CA ALA A 338 -0.55 11.10 -9.09
C ALA A 338 -0.69 11.37 -10.58
N VAL A 339 0.40 11.20 -11.31
CA VAL A 339 0.47 11.27 -12.76
C VAL A 339 0.94 9.94 -13.33
N ALA A 340 0.44 9.58 -14.51
CA ALA A 340 0.99 8.50 -15.32
C ALA A 340 2.00 9.11 -16.29
N MET A 341 3.24 8.62 -16.26
CA MET A 341 4.36 9.10 -17.06
C MET A 341 5.15 7.92 -17.60
N ASP A 342 5.82 8.11 -18.73
CA ASP A 342 6.83 7.20 -19.21
C ASP A 342 8.21 7.46 -18.56
N GLU A 343 9.20 6.68 -18.94
CA GLU A 343 10.56 6.79 -18.40
C GLU A 343 11.29 8.07 -18.82
N ALA A 344 10.87 8.70 -19.91
CA ALA A 344 11.40 9.96 -20.40
C ALA A 344 10.66 11.19 -19.85
N ASP A 345 9.94 11.06 -18.74
CA ASP A 345 9.17 12.12 -18.11
C ASP A 345 8.08 12.75 -19.02
N ARG A 346 7.53 11.98 -19.99
CA ARG A 346 6.41 12.45 -20.80
C ARG A 346 5.10 12.08 -20.14
N LEU A 347 4.21 13.05 -19.97
CA LEU A 347 2.91 12.87 -19.35
C LEU A 347 2.00 12.03 -20.27
N ILE A 348 1.48 10.92 -19.75
CA ILE A 348 0.50 10.05 -20.40
C ILE A 348 -0.91 10.40 -19.92
N GLY A 349 -1.04 10.79 -18.65
CA GLY A 349 -2.30 11.14 -18.04
C GLY A 349 -2.20 11.39 -16.55
N VAL A 350 -3.34 11.57 -15.91
CA VAL A 350 -3.45 11.69 -14.45
C VAL A 350 -4.14 10.48 -13.86
N ALA A 351 -3.71 10.09 -12.67
CA ALA A 351 -4.30 9.00 -11.90
C ALA A 351 -5.10 9.57 -10.73
N TYR A 352 -6.27 9.02 -10.49
CA TYR A 352 -7.13 9.39 -9.36
C TYR A 352 -7.89 8.18 -8.83
N LYS A 353 -8.34 8.24 -7.58
CA LYS A 353 -9.13 7.18 -6.96
C LYS A 353 -10.49 7.74 -6.52
N ARG A 354 -11.55 7.12 -7.02
CA ARG A 354 -12.86 7.14 -6.40
C ARG A 354 -13.04 5.85 -5.60
N ASP A 355 -14.03 5.04 -5.93
CA ASP A 355 -14.11 3.70 -5.33
C ASP A 355 -13.08 2.74 -5.93
N ARG A 356 -12.63 3.00 -7.15
CA ARG A 356 -11.62 2.27 -7.90
C ARG A 356 -10.53 3.20 -8.44
N GLN A 357 -9.41 2.60 -8.88
CA GLN A 357 -8.37 3.33 -9.60
C GLN A 357 -8.86 3.72 -11.00
N GLU A 358 -8.71 4.97 -11.36
CA GLU A 358 -9.10 5.53 -12.66
C GLU A 358 -7.99 6.41 -13.24
N TYR A 359 -8.05 6.64 -14.58
CA TYR A 359 -7.10 7.48 -15.29
C TYR A 359 -7.79 8.45 -16.23
N GLY A 360 -7.29 9.68 -16.26
CA GLY A 360 -7.56 10.67 -17.28
C GLY A 360 -6.40 10.70 -18.27
N PHE A 361 -6.39 9.83 -19.29
CA PHE A 361 -5.34 9.78 -20.29
C PHE A 361 -5.39 10.94 -21.27
N GLU A 362 -4.22 11.46 -21.66
CA GLU A 362 -4.07 12.52 -22.65
C GLU A 362 -4.43 12.04 -24.06
N ASN A 363 -4.04 10.81 -24.41
CA ASN A 363 -4.35 10.20 -25.70
C ASN A 363 -5.80 9.67 -25.71
N PRO A 364 -6.71 10.22 -26.57
CA PRO A 364 -8.11 9.78 -26.61
C PRO A 364 -8.29 8.31 -27.05
N GLU A 365 -7.36 7.80 -27.87
CA GLU A 365 -7.38 6.40 -28.28
C GLU A 365 -7.05 5.49 -27.10
N LEU A 366 -5.98 5.77 -26.36
CA LEU A 366 -5.64 5.05 -25.13
C LEU A 366 -6.80 5.12 -24.12
N ALA A 367 -7.40 6.30 -23.92
CA ALA A 367 -8.57 6.47 -23.04
C ALA A 367 -9.76 5.59 -23.47
N ARG A 368 -10.00 5.44 -24.79
CA ARG A 368 -11.05 4.55 -25.32
C ARG A 368 -10.73 3.09 -25.04
N HIS A 369 -9.48 2.67 -25.25
CA HIS A 369 -9.03 1.31 -25.02
C HIS A 369 -9.03 0.97 -23.53
N TYR A 370 -8.60 1.89 -22.68
CA TYR A 370 -8.68 1.73 -21.22
C TYR A 370 -10.12 1.47 -20.74
N ARG A 371 -11.10 2.23 -21.28
CA ARG A 371 -12.52 1.94 -20.98
C ARG A 371 -12.96 0.56 -21.48
N ALA A 372 -12.40 0.07 -22.60
CA ALA A 372 -12.68 -1.27 -23.09
C ALA A 372 -12.06 -2.35 -22.19
N LEU A 373 -10.85 -2.13 -21.68
CA LEU A 373 -10.21 -3.01 -20.69
C LEU A 373 -11.02 -3.11 -19.40
N ASN A 374 -11.50 -1.98 -18.85
CA ASN A 374 -12.38 -2.01 -17.67
C ASN A 374 -13.66 -2.83 -17.95
N ARG A 375 -14.31 -2.66 -19.10
CA ARG A 375 -15.48 -3.48 -19.48
C ARG A 375 -15.15 -4.95 -19.68
N PHE A 376 -13.95 -5.29 -20.17
CA PHE A 376 -13.49 -6.69 -20.25
C PHE A 376 -13.47 -7.33 -18.87
N TYR A 377 -13.04 -6.60 -17.85
CA TYR A 377 -13.12 -7.00 -16.45
C TYR A 377 -14.48 -6.67 -15.81
N LYS A 378 -15.55 -6.46 -16.60
CA LYS A 378 -16.94 -6.21 -16.17
C LYS A 378 -17.11 -5.01 -15.25
N ASP A 379 -16.17 -4.06 -15.28
CA ASP A 379 -16.10 -2.96 -14.34
C ASP A 379 -16.04 -3.41 -12.85
N GLU A 380 -15.55 -4.63 -12.59
CA GLU A 380 -15.41 -5.23 -11.25
C GLU A 380 -13.96 -5.24 -10.75
N CYS A 381 -13.03 -4.62 -11.49
CA CYS A 381 -11.60 -4.57 -11.13
C CYS A 381 -11.04 -3.16 -11.25
N ASN A 382 -9.92 -2.95 -10.56
CA ASN A 382 -9.01 -1.84 -10.80
C ASN A 382 -8.04 -2.25 -11.89
N VAL A 383 -7.97 -1.52 -12.99
CA VAL A 383 -7.00 -1.71 -14.07
C VAL A 383 -5.97 -0.60 -13.92
N ALA A 384 -4.92 -0.85 -13.15
CA ALA A 384 -3.89 0.13 -12.85
C ALA A 384 -2.76 0.08 -13.88
N LEU A 385 -2.43 1.22 -14.49
CA LEU A 385 -1.24 1.33 -15.35
C LEU A 385 -0.01 1.03 -14.49
N TYR A 386 0.79 0.07 -14.93
CA TYR A 386 1.95 -0.42 -14.21
C TYR A 386 3.26 0.01 -14.89
N ASP A 387 3.32 -0.11 -16.22
CA ASP A 387 4.49 0.29 -17.01
C ASP A 387 4.07 0.63 -18.45
N VAL A 388 4.93 1.34 -19.19
CA VAL A 388 4.68 1.76 -20.57
C VAL A 388 5.98 1.94 -21.34
N SER A 389 6.00 1.52 -22.60
CA SER A 389 7.12 1.74 -23.50
C SER A 389 7.26 3.21 -23.97
N LEU A 390 8.46 3.58 -24.38
CA LEU A 390 8.73 4.95 -24.87
C LEU A 390 7.96 5.31 -26.14
N ASP A 391 7.54 4.37 -26.94
CA ASP A 391 6.70 4.60 -28.14
C ASP A 391 5.19 4.71 -27.84
N HIS A 392 4.79 4.47 -26.57
CA HIS A 392 3.42 4.44 -26.09
C HIS A 392 2.51 3.44 -26.82
N ASN A 393 3.07 2.34 -27.32
CA ASN A 393 2.31 1.27 -27.98
C ASN A 393 2.16 0.03 -27.08
N HIS A 394 3.04 -0.14 -26.11
CA HIS A 394 3.10 -1.29 -25.21
C HIS A 394 2.84 -0.84 -23.77
N PHE A 395 1.90 -1.50 -23.12
CA PHE A 395 1.45 -1.17 -21.77
C PHE A 395 1.41 -2.41 -20.89
N LEU A 396 1.85 -2.28 -19.65
CA LEU A 396 1.56 -3.24 -18.58
C LEU A 396 0.50 -2.65 -17.67
N PHE A 397 -0.48 -3.48 -17.30
CA PHE A 397 -1.45 -3.14 -16.28
C PHE A 397 -1.41 -4.20 -15.17
N GLN A 398 -1.59 -3.75 -13.94
CA GLN A 398 -1.93 -4.60 -12.83
C GLN A 398 -3.45 -4.54 -12.63
N VAL A 399 -4.07 -5.70 -12.55
CA VAL A 399 -5.52 -5.83 -12.36
C VAL A 399 -5.77 -6.40 -10.98
N THR A 400 -6.47 -5.63 -10.13
CA THR A 400 -6.90 -6.05 -8.80
C THR A 400 -8.40 -5.83 -8.62
N GLY A 401 -8.99 -6.43 -7.61
CA GLY A 401 -10.41 -6.25 -7.30
C GLY A 401 -10.88 -7.27 -6.28
N PRO A 402 -12.10 -7.17 -5.76
CA PRO A 402 -12.58 -8.04 -4.69
C PRO A 402 -12.40 -9.53 -4.97
N ARG A 403 -12.52 -9.94 -6.23
CA ARG A 403 -12.38 -11.33 -6.69
C ARG A 403 -11.13 -11.57 -7.55
N GLN A 404 -10.28 -10.58 -7.68
CA GLN A 404 -9.02 -10.63 -8.40
C GLN A 404 -7.90 -10.10 -7.49
N PRO A 405 -7.18 -10.98 -6.78
CA PRO A 405 -6.16 -10.55 -5.83
C PRO A 405 -4.90 -9.96 -6.48
N GLY A 406 -4.77 -10.08 -7.80
CA GLY A 406 -3.70 -9.50 -8.60
C GLY A 406 -3.44 -10.32 -9.85
N GLN A 407 -3.39 -9.64 -11.00
CA GLN A 407 -3.04 -10.19 -12.30
C GLN A 407 -2.22 -9.16 -13.06
N PHE A 408 -1.16 -9.58 -13.73
CA PHE A 408 -0.46 -8.73 -14.66
C PHE A 408 -0.91 -9.04 -16.09
N VAL A 409 -1.17 -7.98 -16.83
CA VAL A 409 -1.58 -8.07 -18.24
C VAL A 409 -0.74 -7.12 -19.10
N TYR A 410 -0.45 -7.58 -20.29
CA TYR A 410 0.19 -6.80 -21.33
C TYR A 410 -0.83 -6.38 -22.37
N TYR A 411 -0.77 -5.13 -22.81
CA TYR A 411 -1.64 -4.59 -23.85
C TYR A 411 -0.83 -3.90 -24.94
N ASN A 412 -1.03 -4.32 -26.18
CA ASN A 412 -0.49 -3.65 -27.36
C ASN A 412 -1.57 -2.77 -27.99
N LEU A 413 -1.34 -1.45 -27.99
CA LEU A 413 -2.33 -0.47 -28.46
C LEU A 413 -2.56 -0.56 -29.96
N MET A 414 -1.49 -0.70 -30.75
CA MET A 414 -1.58 -0.79 -32.22
C MET A 414 -2.21 -2.09 -32.69
N ALA A 415 -1.81 -3.22 -32.09
CA ALA A 415 -2.39 -4.53 -32.40
C ALA A 415 -3.77 -4.72 -31.77
N LYS A 416 -4.18 -3.88 -30.83
CA LYS A 416 -5.42 -4.00 -30.05
C LYS A 416 -5.55 -5.36 -29.36
N HIS A 417 -4.44 -5.84 -28.84
CA HIS A 417 -4.31 -7.18 -28.29
C HIS A 417 -3.98 -7.14 -26.80
N LEU A 418 -4.64 -8.00 -26.04
CA LEU A 418 -4.46 -8.18 -24.59
C LEU A 418 -3.96 -9.58 -24.31
N ASP A 419 -2.88 -9.69 -23.58
CA ASP A 419 -2.34 -10.96 -23.06
C ASP A 419 -2.26 -10.96 -21.54
N VAL A 420 -2.63 -12.06 -20.91
CA VAL A 420 -2.45 -12.29 -19.49
C VAL A 420 -1.05 -12.85 -19.25
N LEU A 421 -0.20 -12.10 -18.53
CA LEU A 421 1.15 -12.53 -18.16
C LEU A 421 1.14 -13.50 -16.99
N GLY A 422 0.16 -13.37 -16.13
CA GLY A 422 -0.08 -14.27 -15.02
C GLY A 422 -0.88 -13.66 -13.89
N ASP A 423 -1.58 -14.56 -13.19
CA ASP A 423 -2.17 -14.20 -11.92
C ASP A 423 -1.08 -14.14 -10.86
N GLN A 424 -1.26 -13.30 -9.91
CA GLN A 424 -0.42 -13.21 -8.76
C GLN A 424 -0.71 -14.32 -7.71
N PHE A 425 -1.91 -14.84 -7.49
CA PHE A 425 -2.27 -15.99 -6.63
C PHE A 425 -3.03 -17.07 -7.41
N GLU A 426 -2.32 -18.00 -8.08
CA GLU A 426 -2.92 -19.07 -8.90
C GLU A 426 -4.06 -19.83 -8.21
N HIS A 427 -3.95 -19.99 -6.92
CA HIS A 427 -4.86 -20.79 -6.10
C HIS A 427 -6.08 -19.99 -5.61
N LEU A 428 -6.10 -18.66 -5.77
CA LEU A 428 -7.20 -17.77 -5.38
C LEU A 428 -8.01 -17.37 -6.62
N THR A 429 -8.75 -18.33 -7.19
CA THR A 429 -9.56 -18.05 -8.37
C THR A 429 -10.82 -17.23 -8.02
N PRO A 430 -11.36 -16.45 -8.96
CA PRO A 430 -12.54 -15.60 -8.72
C PRO A 430 -13.75 -16.34 -8.15
N GLU A 431 -13.92 -17.64 -8.48
CA GLU A 431 -15.05 -18.47 -8.02
C GLU A 431 -14.95 -18.84 -6.55
N ARG A 432 -13.75 -18.74 -5.98
CA ARG A 432 -13.47 -19.02 -4.55
C ARG A 432 -13.58 -17.80 -3.67
N LEU A 433 -13.62 -16.60 -4.24
CA LEU A 433 -13.52 -15.32 -3.54
C LEU A 433 -14.89 -14.63 -3.40
N ALA A 434 -15.06 -13.93 -2.29
CA ALA A 434 -16.24 -13.15 -1.98
C ALA A 434 -16.41 -11.98 -2.97
N ARG A 435 -17.63 -11.77 -3.44
CA ARG A 435 -17.99 -10.59 -4.22
C ARG A 435 -18.23 -9.40 -3.29
N MET A 436 -18.05 -8.19 -3.80
CA MET A 436 -18.31 -6.94 -3.09
C MET A 436 -19.35 -6.13 -3.87
N GLU A 437 -20.16 -5.36 -3.17
CA GLU A 437 -21.04 -4.35 -3.75
C GLU A 437 -20.82 -3.00 -3.06
N THR A 438 -21.02 -1.92 -3.79
CA THR A 438 -20.98 -0.55 -3.28
C THR A 438 -22.38 -0.14 -2.85
N LEU A 439 -22.51 0.41 -1.65
CA LEU A 439 -23.75 0.92 -1.09
C LEU A 439 -23.68 2.43 -0.85
N GLU A 440 -24.70 3.18 -1.24
CA GLU A 440 -24.96 4.53 -0.74
C GLU A 440 -25.78 4.42 0.54
N ILE A 441 -25.20 4.86 1.65
CA ILE A 441 -25.86 4.88 2.96
C ILE A 441 -26.41 6.28 3.21
N LYS A 442 -27.69 6.35 3.57
CA LYS A 442 -28.35 7.61 4.00
C LYS A 442 -28.31 7.70 5.51
N CYS A 443 -27.47 8.61 6.02
CA CYS A 443 -27.34 8.81 7.45
C CYS A 443 -28.56 9.55 8.02
N ARG A 444 -28.83 9.36 9.31
CA ARG A 444 -29.96 9.93 10.06
C ARG A 444 -30.02 11.46 10.03
N ASP A 445 -28.90 12.12 9.82
CA ASP A 445 -28.79 13.59 9.71
C ASP A 445 -28.83 14.10 8.26
N GLY A 446 -29.12 13.21 7.30
CA GLY A 446 -29.22 13.52 5.87
C GLY A 446 -27.91 13.46 5.09
N ALA A 447 -26.77 13.22 5.75
CA ALA A 447 -25.51 12.97 5.06
C ALA A 447 -25.57 11.66 4.27
N LYS A 448 -24.72 11.56 3.25
CA LYS A 448 -24.54 10.34 2.46
C LYS A 448 -23.12 9.88 2.60
N ILE A 449 -22.93 8.59 2.82
CA ILE A 449 -21.62 7.95 2.84
C ILE A 449 -21.61 6.74 1.92
N THR A 450 -20.43 6.35 1.44
CA THR A 450 -20.21 5.09 0.72
C THR A 450 -19.86 3.99 1.71
N ALA A 451 -20.39 2.80 1.49
CA ALA A 451 -19.95 1.60 2.19
C ALA A 451 -19.78 0.45 1.19
N PHE A 452 -18.89 -0.49 1.51
CA PHE A 452 -18.74 -1.72 0.75
C PHE A 452 -19.29 -2.88 1.54
N LEU A 453 -20.12 -3.72 0.90
CA LEU A 453 -20.65 -4.93 1.49
C LEU A 453 -20.13 -6.15 0.72
N SER A 454 -19.32 -6.96 1.40
CA SER A 454 -18.81 -8.20 0.84
C SER A 454 -19.68 -9.39 1.22
N HIS A 455 -19.97 -10.22 0.21
CA HIS A 455 -20.86 -11.38 0.33
C HIS A 455 -20.07 -12.68 0.28
N PRO A 456 -20.21 -13.56 1.27
CA PRO A 456 -19.63 -14.89 1.22
C PRO A 456 -20.27 -15.73 0.09
N LEU A 457 -19.62 -16.82 -0.28
CA LEU A 457 -20.14 -17.74 -1.29
C LEU A 457 -21.49 -18.36 -0.87
N GLY A 458 -22.31 -18.67 -1.87
CA GLY A 458 -23.66 -19.23 -1.69
C GLY A 458 -24.73 -18.16 -1.40
N GLU A 459 -26.00 -18.59 -1.35
CA GLU A 459 -27.17 -17.68 -1.34
C GLU A 459 -27.96 -17.67 -0.02
N ALA A 460 -27.50 -18.39 1.00
CA ALA A 460 -28.19 -18.41 2.30
C ALA A 460 -28.38 -17.00 2.89
N ARG A 461 -29.56 -16.69 3.39
CA ARG A 461 -29.89 -15.40 4.03
C ARG A 461 -30.93 -15.65 5.13
N PRO A 462 -30.97 -14.85 6.22
CA PRO A 462 -29.96 -13.85 6.58
C PRO A 462 -28.64 -14.47 7.01
N ARG A 463 -27.54 -13.71 6.96
CA ARG A 463 -26.19 -14.14 7.36
C ARG A 463 -25.63 -13.35 8.53
N PRO A 464 -24.78 -13.95 9.37
CA PRO A 464 -23.97 -13.19 10.32
C PRO A 464 -23.16 -12.11 9.60
N MET A 465 -22.94 -10.97 10.24
CA MET A 465 -22.19 -9.85 9.66
C MET A 465 -21.10 -9.33 10.61
N VAL A 466 -19.93 -9.07 10.04
CA VAL A 466 -18.85 -8.34 10.69
C VAL A 466 -18.79 -6.94 10.11
N VAL A 467 -18.89 -5.92 10.96
CA VAL A 467 -18.67 -4.52 10.60
C VAL A 467 -17.19 -4.24 10.77
N LEU A 468 -16.56 -3.71 9.71
CA LEU A 468 -15.10 -3.52 9.64
C LEU A 468 -14.76 -2.06 9.32
N PRO A 469 -14.90 -1.11 10.27
CA PRO A 469 -14.47 0.27 10.09
C PRO A 469 -12.96 0.34 9.90
N HIS A 470 -12.52 1.12 8.91
CA HIS A 470 -11.10 1.33 8.61
C HIS A 470 -10.37 2.15 9.68
N GLY A 471 -9.04 2.11 9.66
CA GLY A 471 -8.17 2.96 10.46
C GLY A 471 -8.09 4.40 9.95
N GLY A 472 -7.11 5.15 10.40
CA GLY A 472 -6.88 6.53 10.00
C GLY A 472 -7.21 7.52 11.13
N PRO A 473 -8.31 8.35 11.08
CA PRO A 473 -9.54 8.19 10.29
C PRO A 473 -9.53 8.74 8.86
N GLU A 474 -8.63 9.65 8.49
CA GLU A 474 -8.62 10.31 7.17
C GLU A 474 -8.03 9.42 6.05
N VAL A 475 -8.29 8.11 6.10
CA VAL A 475 -8.12 7.16 5.00
C VAL A 475 -9.47 6.62 4.55
N ARG A 476 -9.53 5.63 3.68
CA ARG A 476 -10.78 5.00 3.25
C ARG A 476 -10.56 3.56 2.78
N ASP A 477 -11.64 2.78 2.78
CA ASP A 477 -11.71 1.53 2.04
C ASP A 477 -12.05 1.79 0.56
N TYR A 478 -11.62 0.84 -0.29
CA TYR A 478 -11.82 0.86 -1.74
C TYR A 478 -12.47 -0.42 -2.23
N TYR A 479 -13.03 -0.39 -3.44
CA TYR A 479 -13.53 -1.57 -4.13
C TYR A 479 -12.33 -2.40 -4.64
N ASP A 480 -11.75 -3.21 -3.74
CA ASP A 480 -10.52 -3.95 -4.02
C ASP A 480 -10.41 -5.24 -3.20
N TYR A 481 -9.39 -6.05 -3.50
CA TYR A 481 -9.06 -7.23 -2.71
C TYR A 481 -8.59 -6.85 -1.31
N ASN A 482 -9.16 -7.52 -0.32
CA ASN A 482 -8.73 -7.38 1.07
C ASN A 482 -8.71 -8.75 1.76
N VAL A 483 -7.55 -9.18 2.24
CA VAL A 483 -7.35 -10.49 2.85
C VAL A 483 -8.20 -10.71 4.10
N TRP A 484 -8.46 -9.66 4.91
CA TRP A 484 -9.31 -9.76 6.10
C TRP A 484 -10.75 -9.99 5.70
N VAL A 485 -11.22 -9.25 4.71
CA VAL A 485 -12.57 -9.41 4.14
C VAL A 485 -12.75 -10.83 3.60
N GLN A 486 -11.80 -11.32 2.81
CA GLN A 486 -11.88 -12.67 2.25
C GLN A 486 -11.88 -13.75 3.33
N ALA A 487 -11.04 -13.61 4.36
CA ALA A 487 -11.00 -14.57 5.47
C ALA A 487 -12.28 -14.60 6.30
N LEU A 488 -12.90 -13.45 6.55
CA LEU A 488 -14.19 -13.35 7.25
C LEU A 488 -15.33 -13.91 6.38
N CYS A 489 -15.35 -13.57 5.09
CA CYS A 489 -16.33 -14.11 4.15
C CYS A 489 -16.18 -15.63 3.95
N ALA A 490 -14.96 -16.17 4.02
CA ALA A 490 -14.72 -17.61 3.98
C ALA A 490 -15.39 -18.37 5.14
N ARG A 491 -15.73 -17.68 6.24
CA ARG A 491 -16.54 -18.22 7.36
C ARG A 491 -18.05 -18.19 7.12
N GLY A 492 -18.48 -17.68 5.97
CA GLY A 492 -19.89 -17.52 5.63
C GLY A 492 -20.49 -16.20 6.17
N TRP A 493 -19.69 -15.24 6.59
CA TRP A 493 -20.13 -13.97 7.15
C TRP A 493 -20.11 -12.86 6.10
N LEU A 494 -21.08 -11.95 6.17
CA LEU A 494 -21.01 -10.67 5.47
C LEU A 494 -19.92 -9.80 6.11
N VAL A 495 -19.29 -8.95 5.31
CA VAL A 495 -18.38 -7.92 5.82
C VAL A 495 -18.81 -6.55 5.31
N LEU A 496 -19.10 -5.63 6.23
CA LEU A 496 -19.52 -4.26 5.94
C LEU A 496 -18.37 -3.29 6.28
N GLN A 497 -17.89 -2.56 5.26
CA GLN A 497 -16.83 -1.57 5.36
C GLN A 497 -17.38 -0.15 5.10
N PRO A 498 -17.81 0.59 6.12
CA PRO A 498 -18.35 1.94 5.95
C PRO A 498 -17.22 2.98 5.84
N ASN A 499 -17.25 3.83 4.81
CA ASN A 499 -16.45 5.05 4.71
C ASN A 499 -17.24 6.20 5.38
N PHE A 500 -17.17 6.25 6.70
CA PHE A 500 -17.84 7.25 7.54
C PHE A 500 -17.29 8.66 7.27
N ARG A 501 -18.04 9.72 7.65
CA ARG A 501 -17.52 11.09 7.55
C ARG A 501 -16.17 11.23 8.25
N GLY A 502 -15.27 12.01 7.67
CA GLY A 502 -13.86 12.04 8.08
C GLY A 502 -12.95 11.14 7.26
N SER A 503 -13.51 10.20 6.47
CA SER A 503 -12.70 9.41 5.53
C SER A 503 -12.10 10.29 4.43
N GLY A 504 -10.88 9.95 3.99
CA GLY A 504 -10.16 10.67 2.94
C GLY A 504 -10.70 10.38 1.52
N GLY A 505 -10.30 11.21 0.54
CA GLY A 505 -10.60 10.99 -0.88
C GLY A 505 -12.04 11.30 -1.31
N TYR A 506 -12.83 11.92 -0.43
CA TYR A 506 -14.18 12.43 -0.72
C TYR A 506 -14.25 13.96 -0.74
N GLY A 507 -13.08 14.61 -0.78
CA GLY A 507 -12.94 16.05 -0.71
C GLY A 507 -12.67 16.57 0.70
N LYS A 508 -12.23 17.84 0.76
CA LYS A 508 -11.83 18.51 2.01
C LYS A 508 -12.97 18.58 3.01
N SER A 509 -14.15 19.00 2.57
CA SER A 509 -15.33 19.18 3.44
C SER A 509 -15.75 17.87 4.11
N PHE A 510 -15.65 16.74 3.42
CA PHE A 510 -15.99 15.44 3.98
C PHE A 510 -14.97 14.97 5.02
N GLY A 511 -13.67 15.17 4.77
CA GLY A 511 -12.61 14.91 5.75
C GLY A 511 -12.78 15.77 7.01
N GLU A 512 -12.99 17.07 6.83
CA GLU A 512 -13.17 18.02 7.95
C GLU A 512 -14.46 17.76 8.76
N ALA A 513 -15.48 17.17 8.14
CA ALA A 513 -16.71 16.80 8.85
C ALA A 513 -16.51 15.73 9.94
N GLY A 514 -15.38 15.02 9.93
CA GLY A 514 -14.96 14.07 10.97
C GLY A 514 -14.27 14.72 12.18
N ARG A 515 -13.81 15.97 12.06
CA ARG A 515 -13.06 16.65 13.12
C ARG A 515 -13.90 16.83 14.39
N LYS A 516 -13.35 16.38 15.53
CA LYS A 516 -14.01 16.34 16.85
C LYS A 516 -15.31 15.52 16.87
N GLN A 517 -15.48 14.59 15.93
CA GLN A 517 -16.67 13.74 15.82
C GLN A 517 -16.40 12.27 16.17
N TRP A 518 -15.21 11.99 16.73
CA TRP A 518 -14.87 10.66 17.24
C TRP A 518 -15.92 10.22 18.29
N GLY A 519 -16.46 9.01 18.14
CA GLY A 519 -17.50 8.48 19.03
C GLY A 519 -18.86 9.19 18.97
N ASP A 520 -19.02 10.16 18.09
CA ASP A 520 -20.28 10.85 17.86
C ASP A 520 -20.81 10.59 16.44
N ARG A 521 -20.73 11.58 15.52
CA ARG A 521 -21.32 11.45 14.18
C ARG A 521 -20.59 10.42 13.32
N MET A 522 -19.28 10.30 13.45
CA MET A 522 -18.53 9.25 12.76
C MET A 522 -19.00 7.85 13.15
N GLN A 523 -19.28 7.64 14.44
CA GLN A 523 -19.84 6.38 14.94
C GLN A 523 -21.30 6.20 14.53
N ALA A 524 -22.08 7.28 14.48
CA ALA A 524 -23.46 7.26 14.01
C ALA A 524 -23.57 6.82 12.53
N ASP A 525 -22.63 7.24 11.69
CA ASP A 525 -22.54 6.80 10.28
C ASP A 525 -22.34 5.29 10.17
N VAL A 526 -21.47 4.71 11.02
CA VAL A 526 -21.28 3.26 11.11
C VAL A 526 -22.57 2.55 11.53
N GLU A 527 -23.27 3.09 12.55
CA GLU A 527 -24.56 2.57 13.03
C GLU A 527 -25.64 2.61 11.94
N ASP A 528 -25.70 3.70 11.16
CA ASP A 528 -26.67 3.88 10.08
C ASP A 528 -26.41 2.91 8.91
N ALA A 529 -25.13 2.65 8.59
CA ALA A 529 -24.76 1.64 7.61
C ALA A 529 -25.20 0.24 8.05
N VAL A 530 -24.98 -0.11 9.32
CA VAL A 530 -25.46 -1.38 9.90
C VAL A 530 -26.99 -1.48 9.83
N ALA A 531 -27.68 -0.44 10.25
CA ALA A 531 -29.14 -0.43 10.25
C ALA A 531 -29.73 -0.62 8.84
N GLN A 532 -29.15 0.04 7.83
CA GLN A 532 -29.62 -0.10 6.44
C GLN A 532 -29.40 -1.53 5.91
N VAL A 533 -28.24 -2.16 6.18
CA VAL A 533 -27.94 -3.52 5.74
C VAL A 533 -28.82 -4.54 6.48
N VAL A 534 -29.08 -4.36 7.77
CA VAL A 534 -30.02 -5.22 8.53
C VAL A 534 -31.44 -5.06 8.00
N ALA A 535 -31.90 -3.84 7.73
CA ALA A 535 -33.21 -3.57 7.19
C ALA A 535 -33.44 -4.18 5.79
N SER A 536 -32.38 -4.39 4.99
CA SER A 536 -32.48 -5.09 3.71
C SER A 536 -32.72 -6.61 3.83
N GLY A 537 -32.64 -7.16 5.05
CA GLY A 537 -32.85 -8.58 5.33
C GLY A 537 -31.70 -9.51 4.93
N VAL A 538 -30.54 -8.98 4.51
CA VAL A 538 -29.38 -9.81 4.15
C VAL A 538 -28.54 -10.17 5.36
N ALA A 539 -28.48 -9.31 6.40
CA ALA A 539 -27.78 -9.56 7.65
C ALA A 539 -28.71 -10.06 8.75
N ASP A 540 -28.23 -11.02 9.55
CA ASP A 540 -28.91 -11.51 10.75
C ASP A 540 -28.72 -10.48 11.89
N PRO A 541 -29.78 -9.79 12.35
CA PRO A 541 -29.66 -8.80 13.41
C PRO A 541 -29.22 -9.41 14.75
N GLY A 542 -29.39 -10.71 14.93
CA GLY A 542 -28.93 -11.44 16.10
C GLY A 542 -27.47 -11.87 16.07
N LYS A 543 -26.76 -11.71 14.93
CA LYS A 543 -25.37 -12.16 14.74
C LYS A 543 -24.53 -11.06 14.07
N LEU A 544 -24.35 -9.95 14.78
CA LEU A 544 -23.51 -8.83 14.37
C LEU A 544 -22.27 -8.78 15.25
N ALA A 545 -21.09 -8.57 14.65
CA ALA A 545 -19.83 -8.28 15.34
C ALA A 545 -19.19 -7.02 14.74
N ILE A 546 -18.35 -6.36 15.49
CA ILE A 546 -17.57 -5.22 14.99
C ILE A 546 -16.10 -5.48 15.25
N MET A 547 -15.25 -5.23 14.22
CA MET A 547 -13.81 -5.46 14.24
C MET A 547 -13.10 -4.34 13.52
N GLY A 548 -11.95 -3.88 14.02
CA GLY A 548 -11.15 -2.89 13.31
C GLY A 548 -9.77 -2.69 13.93
N ALA A 549 -8.92 -1.93 13.22
CA ALA A 549 -7.56 -1.63 13.65
C ALA A 549 -7.35 -0.11 13.74
N SER A 550 -6.48 0.33 14.67
CA SER A 550 -6.17 1.76 14.88
C SER A 550 -7.45 2.54 15.23
N TYR A 551 -7.80 3.59 14.49
CA TYR A 551 -9.10 4.23 14.62
C TYR A 551 -10.26 3.23 14.51
N GLY A 552 -10.20 2.24 13.60
CA GLY A 552 -11.21 1.18 13.50
C GLY A 552 -11.31 0.32 14.77
N GLY A 553 -10.21 0.12 15.49
CA GLY A 553 -10.18 -0.53 16.80
C GLY A 553 -10.86 0.31 17.90
N TYR A 554 -10.65 1.61 17.87
CA TYR A 554 -11.41 2.57 18.67
C TYR A 554 -12.91 2.48 18.36
N ALA A 555 -13.27 2.56 17.08
CA ALA A 555 -14.67 2.50 16.62
C ALA A 555 -15.33 1.16 17.00
N ALA A 556 -14.59 0.06 17.00
CA ALA A 556 -15.11 -1.25 17.41
C ALA A 556 -15.53 -1.24 18.88
N VAL A 557 -14.69 -0.72 19.78
CA VAL A 557 -15.03 -0.64 21.21
C VAL A 557 -16.12 0.43 21.47
N MET A 558 -16.03 1.58 20.81
CA MET A 558 -17.07 2.61 20.92
C MET A 558 -18.42 2.11 20.39
N GLY A 559 -18.43 1.24 19.40
CA GLY A 559 -19.64 0.57 18.90
C GLY A 559 -20.39 -0.22 19.97
N VAL A 560 -19.69 -1.01 20.77
CA VAL A 560 -20.30 -1.77 21.89
C VAL A 560 -20.56 -0.93 23.15
N VAL A 561 -19.95 0.25 23.26
CA VAL A 561 -20.29 1.25 24.27
C VAL A 561 -21.61 1.93 23.92
N ARG A 562 -21.76 2.45 22.70
CA ARG A 562 -22.94 3.19 22.27
C ARG A 562 -24.16 2.31 22.02
N GLN A 563 -23.92 1.08 21.53
CA GLN A 563 -24.95 0.09 21.17
C GLN A 563 -24.71 -1.24 21.89
N PRO A 564 -24.89 -1.28 23.22
CA PRO A 564 -24.48 -2.44 24.04
C PRO A 564 -25.17 -3.75 23.66
N ALA A 565 -26.40 -3.69 23.07
CA ALA A 565 -27.17 -4.87 22.68
C ALA A 565 -27.04 -5.24 21.20
N LEU A 566 -26.40 -4.39 20.38
CA LEU A 566 -26.35 -4.57 18.92
C LEU A 566 -25.35 -5.66 18.50
N TYR A 567 -24.17 -5.61 19.06
CA TYR A 567 -23.08 -6.50 18.66
C TYR A 567 -22.89 -7.65 19.64
N ARG A 568 -22.61 -8.84 19.11
CA ARG A 568 -22.29 -10.04 19.91
C ARG A 568 -20.87 -9.98 20.49
N CYS A 569 -19.96 -9.28 19.84
CA CYS A 569 -18.60 -9.01 20.34
C CYS A 569 -17.96 -7.84 19.58
N ALA A 570 -16.86 -7.32 20.15
CA ALA A 570 -15.96 -6.38 19.49
C ALA A 570 -14.53 -6.93 19.47
N VAL A 571 -13.83 -6.73 18.34
CA VAL A 571 -12.38 -7.01 18.22
C VAL A 571 -11.67 -5.73 17.88
N ALA A 572 -10.78 -5.28 18.75
CA ALA A 572 -10.05 -4.04 18.61
C ALA A 572 -8.54 -4.31 18.55
N ILE A 573 -7.93 -3.87 17.47
CA ILE A 573 -6.52 -4.07 17.18
C ILE A 573 -5.84 -2.71 17.22
N ALA A 574 -4.85 -2.52 18.11
CA ALA A 574 -4.07 -1.29 18.25
C ALA A 574 -4.94 -0.02 18.32
N GLY A 575 -6.04 -0.04 19.10
CA GLY A 575 -7.01 1.05 19.18
C GLY A 575 -6.71 2.05 20.29
N ASP A 576 -7.23 3.28 20.12
CA ASP A 576 -7.21 4.34 21.14
C ASP A 576 -8.44 4.20 22.05
N PHE A 577 -8.24 4.02 23.35
CA PHE A 577 -9.35 3.82 24.27
C PHE A 577 -9.51 4.96 25.31
N ASP A 578 -8.49 5.81 25.42
CA ASP A 578 -8.54 7.08 26.12
C ASP A 578 -7.91 8.17 25.26
N LEU A 579 -8.73 9.09 24.78
CA LEU A 579 -8.30 10.12 23.83
C LEU A 579 -7.36 11.15 24.46
N ILE A 580 -7.45 11.38 25.77
CA ILE A 580 -6.55 12.30 26.49
C ILE A 580 -5.16 11.67 26.59
N ASP A 581 -5.08 10.38 26.95
CA ASP A 581 -3.82 9.67 27.03
C ASP A 581 -3.18 9.49 25.64
N SER A 582 -3.99 9.31 24.57
CA SER A 582 -3.50 9.28 23.18
C SER A 582 -2.85 10.59 22.76
N LEU A 583 -3.50 11.72 23.06
CA LEU A 583 -2.94 13.05 22.82
C LEU A 583 -1.68 13.31 23.65
N ALA A 584 -1.64 12.85 24.90
CA ALA A 584 -0.46 12.97 25.76
C ALA A 584 0.72 12.14 25.22
N PHE A 585 0.44 10.95 24.69
CA PHE A 585 1.43 10.09 24.06
C PHE A 585 1.99 10.72 22.78
N SER A 586 1.14 11.15 21.84
CA SER A 586 1.59 11.84 20.62
C SER A 586 2.40 13.11 20.96
N ARG A 587 1.96 13.90 21.95
CA ARG A 587 2.72 15.06 22.39
C ARG A 587 4.12 14.71 22.90
N LYS A 588 4.27 13.54 23.56
CA LYS A 588 5.55 13.07 24.10
C LYS A 588 6.45 12.53 22.98
N GLU A 589 5.92 11.64 22.14
CA GLU A 589 6.70 10.95 21.11
C GLU A 589 7.00 11.85 19.90
N ASP A 590 5.97 12.54 19.38
CA ASP A 590 6.11 13.42 18.20
C ASP A 590 6.57 14.82 18.56
N GLY A 591 6.27 15.28 19.78
CA GLY A 591 6.55 16.62 20.29
C GLY A 591 5.34 17.55 20.21
N ALA A 592 5.28 18.48 21.17
CA ALA A 592 4.16 19.44 21.34
C ALA A 592 3.94 20.37 20.14
N ASP A 593 4.98 20.61 19.35
CA ASP A 593 4.97 21.49 18.19
C ASP A 593 5.01 20.70 16.86
N SER A 594 4.69 19.39 16.88
CA SER A 594 4.68 18.56 15.67
C SER A 594 3.37 18.69 14.89
N GLU A 595 3.46 18.45 13.59
CA GLU A 595 2.28 18.33 12.73
C GLU A 595 1.38 17.18 13.19
N ALA A 596 1.97 16.03 13.54
CA ALA A 596 1.24 14.88 14.04
C ALA A 596 0.40 15.22 15.27
N TYR A 597 0.99 15.89 16.28
CA TYR A 597 0.23 16.31 17.45
C TYR A 597 -0.86 17.35 17.12
N ALA A 598 -0.56 18.33 16.25
CA ALA A 598 -1.54 19.31 15.80
C ALA A 598 -2.70 18.66 15.03
N TYR A 599 -2.40 17.68 14.18
CA TYR A 599 -3.42 16.87 13.49
C TYR A 599 -4.34 16.14 14.49
N TRP A 600 -3.77 15.44 15.48
CA TRP A 600 -4.56 14.73 16.48
C TRP A 600 -5.41 15.64 17.34
N VAL A 601 -4.90 16.83 17.70
CA VAL A 601 -5.69 17.86 18.40
C VAL A 601 -6.86 18.35 17.54
N ALA A 602 -6.63 18.58 16.25
CA ALA A 602 -7.70 18.99 15.33
C ALA A 602 -8.74 17.87 15.12
N SER A 603 -8.29 16.63 15.06
CA SER A 603 -9.12 15.45 14.82
C SER A 603 -9.98 15.06 16.04
N MET A 604 -9.35 14.94 17.23
CA MET A 604 -9.99 14.45 18.45
C MET A 604 -10.58 15.57 19.31
N GLY A 605 -9.88 16.71 19.41
CA GLY A 605 -10.19 17.83 20.29
C GLY A 605 -8.97 18.31 21.08
N ASP A 606 -8.99 19.55 21.57
CA ASP A 606 -7.90 20.12 22.36
C ASP A 606 -7.99 19.64 23.82
N PRO A 607 -6.94 18.99 24.38
CA PRO A 607 -6.95 18.48 25.75
C PRO A 607 -7.06 19.59 26.81
N LYS A 608 -6.92 20.86 26.44
CA LYS A 608 -7.10 21.99 27.37
C LYS A 608 -8.54 22.50 27.39
N THR A 609 -9.20 22.58 26.25
CA THR A 609 -10.53 23.17 26.10
C THR A 609 -11.64 22.14 25.93
N ASP A 610 -11.35 20.96 25.39
CA ASP A 610 -12.35 19.96 25.02
C ASP A 610 -12.33 18.71 25.95
N GLN A 611 -11.84 18.84 27.20
CA GLN A 611 -11.71 17.71 28.14
C GLN A 611 -12.99 16.90 28.33
N ALA A 612 -14.13 17.58 28.44
CA ALA A 612 -15.43 16.92 28.63
C ALA A 612 -15.79 16.07 27.40
N LEU A 613 -15.55 16.58 26.20
CA LEU A 613 -15.75 15.88 24.93
C LEU A 613 -14.83 14.65 24.85
N LEU A 614 -13.54 14.84 25.08
CA LEU A 614 -12.55 13.75 25.02
C LEU A 614 -12.88 12.60 25.99
N LYS A 615 -13.29 12.92 27.22
CA LYS A 615 -13.73 11.92 28.19
C LYS A 615 -15.01 11.21 27.77
N ALA A 616 -16.02 11.95 27.30
CA ALA A 616 -17.30 11.37 26.84
C ALA A 616 -17.10 10.41 25.66
N HIS A 617 -16.09 10.66 24.84
CA HIS A 617 -15.76 9.86 23.65
C HIS A 617 -14.60 8.86 23.87
N SER A 618 -14.13 8.72 25.12
CA SER A 618 -13.13 7.69 25.48
C SER A 618 -13.83 6.40 25.91
N PRO A 619 -13.69 5.28 25.17
CA PRO A 619 -14.29 4.00 25.53
C PRO A 619 -13.90 3.51 26.93
N ARG A 620 -12.67 3.80 27.38
CA ARG A 620 -12.18 3.43 28.72
C ARG A 620 -13.00 4.07 29.84
N GLU A 621 -13.37 5.31 29.71
CA GLU A 621 -14.20 6.05 30.68
C GLU A 621 -15.63 5.47 30.76
N ARG A 622 -16.07 4.82 29.69
CA ARG A 622 -17.42 4.29 29.52
C ARG A 622 -17.48 2.75 29.55
N ALA A 623 -16.41 2.09 29.95
CA ALA A 623 -16.29 0.62 29.90
C ALA A 623 -17.39 -0.12 30.71
N ALA A 624 -18.00 0.53 31.73
CA ALA A 624 -19.11 -0.01 32.48
C ALA A 624 -20.37 -0.25 31.62
N GLU A 625 -20.59 0.51 30.56
CA GLU A 625 -21.72 0.42 29.63
C GLU A 625 -21.63 -0.82 28.70
N ILE A 626 -20.43 -1.35 28.47
CA ILE A 626 -20.18 -2.49 27.59
C ILE A 626 -20.88 -3.75 28.11
N GLN A 627 -21.65 -4.43 27.25
CA GLN A 627 -22.28 -5.72 27.55
C GLN A 627 -21.68 -6.88 26.76
N ALA A 628 -21.20 -6.62 25.55
CA ALA A 628 -20.61 -7.62 24.68
C ALA A 628 -19.15 -7.94 25.08
N PRO A 629 -18.65 -9.16 24.88
CA PRO A 629 -17.24 -9.50 25.04
C PRO A 629 -16.34 -8.65 24.12
N VAL A 630 -15.15 -8.29 24.60
CA VAL A 630 -14.17 -7.48 23.86
C VAL A 630 -12.85 -8.22 23.74
N MET A 631 -12.30 -8.33 22.52
CA MET A 631 -10.93 -8.77 22.30
C MET A 631 -10.05 -7.56 22.00
N LEU A 632 -8.91 -7.45 22.68
CA LEU A 632 -7.90 -6.42 22.49
C LEU A 632 -6.62 -7.09 21.97
N ILE A 633 -6.06 -6.62 20.86
CA ILE A 633 -4.79 -7.09 20.28
C ILE A 633 -3.88 -5.91 20.08
N HIS A 634 -2.59 -5.99 20.49
CA HIS A 634 -1.66 -4.86 20.36
C HIS A 634 -0.21 -5.32 20.19
N GLY A 635 0.56 -4.63 19.34
CA GLY A 635 2.00 -4.79 19.23
C GLY A 635 2.73 -4.13 20.40
N THR A 636 3.75 -4.80 20.97
CA THR A 636 4.44 -4.26 22.16
C THR A 636 5.35 -3.07 21.85
N GLU A 637 5.77 -2.91 20.59
CA GLU A 637 6.65 -1.84 20.10
C GLU A 637 5.90 -0.78 19.26
N ASP A 638 4.59 -0.66 19.48
CA ASP A 638 3.76 0.31 18.76
C ASP A 638 4.11 1.74 19.20
N THR A 639 4.60 2.54 18.25
CA THR A 639 5.00 3.93 18.44
C THR A 639 3.95 4.94 17.94
N ILE A 640 2.85 4.47 17.37
CA ILE A 640 1.75 5.32 16.85
C ILE A 640 0.62 5.37 17.87
N VAL A 641 0.15 4.20 18.32
CA VAL A 641 -0.81 4.06 19.41
C VAL A 641 -0.14 3.31 20.56
N SER A 642 -0.03 3.95 21.71
CA SER A 642 0.65 3.33 22.86
C SER A 642 0.03 1.98 23.23
N PRO A 643 0.81 0.88 23.39
CA PRO A 643 0.32 -0.41 23.90
C PRO A 643 -0.35 -0.28 25.28
N GLN A 644 -0.05 0.79 26.00
CA GLN A 644 -0.68 1.09 27.29
C GLN A 644 -2.17 1.31 27.17
N GLN A 645 -2.67 1.78 26.00
CA GLN A 645 -4.10 1.93 25.71
C GLN A 645 -4.85 0.60 25.91
N SER A 646 -4.37 -0.48 25.29
CA SER A 646 -4.97 -1.82 25.43
C SER A 646 -4.80 -2.39 26.83
N ARG A 647 -3.63 -2.18 27.46
CA ARG A 647 -3.36 -2.66 28.83
C ARG A 647 -4.30 -2.03 29.84
N ASP A 648 -4.52 -0.72 29.74
CA ASP A 648 -5.38 0.00 30.69
C ASP A 648 -6.86 -0.24 30.39
N MET A 649 -7.25 -0.39 29.11
CA MET A 649 -8.59 -0.84 28.75
C MET A 649 -8.89 -2.23 29.32
N ALA A 650 -7.97 -3.19 29.19
CA ALA A 650 -8.11 -4.53 29.76
C ALA A 650 -8.28 -4.50 31.30
N LYS A 651 -7.48 -3.69 32.01
CA LYS A 651 -7.62 -3.48 33.46
C LYS A 651 -8.99 -2.91 33.83
N THR A 652 -9.46 -1.94 33.03
CA THR A 652 -10.76 -1.27 33.27
C THR A 652 -11.92 -2.24 33.01
N LEU A 653 -11.89 -3.02 31.95
CA LEU A 653 -12.87 -4.08 31.68
C LEU A 653 -12.91 -5.11 32.82
N LYS A 654 -11.74 -5.56 33.29
CA LYS A 654 -11.64 -6.46 34.44
C LYS A 654 -12.29 -5.87 35.69
N LYS A 655 -11.99 -4.61 36.01
CA LYS A 655 -12.58 -3.90 37.17
C LYS A 655 -14.07 -3.77 37.05
N ALA A 656 -14.58 -3.54 35.84
CA ALA A 656 -16.02 -3.45 35.55
C ALA A 656 -16.72 -4.80 35.44
N GLY A 657 -16.02 -5.93 35.63
CA GLY A 657 -16.59 -7.28 35.55
C GLY A 657 -16.99 -7.68 34.14
N LYS A 658 -16.37 -7.12 33.10
CA LYS A 658 -16.70 -7.38 31.70
C LYS A 658 -15.88 -8.54 31.14
N LEU A 659 -16.45 -9.27 30.17
CA LEU A 659 -15.75 -10.34 29.48
C LEU A 659 -14.78 -9.74 28.44
N TYR A 660 -13.52 -10.13 28.52
CA TYR A 660 -12.51 -9.69 27.56
C TYR A 660 -11.41 -10.74 27.37
N GLU A 661 -10.73 -10.63 26.22
CA GLU A 661 -9.45 -11.29 25.93
C GLU A 661 -8.43 -10.22 25.55
N HIS A 662 -7.16 -10.38 25.94
CA HIS A 662 -6.09 -9.44 25.62
C HIS A 662 -4.86 -10.21 25.09
N ILE A 663 -4.39 -9.86 23.91
CA ILE A 663 -3.26 -10.48 23.24
C ILE A 663 -2.22 -9.41 22.92
N GLU A 664 -1.01 -9.61 23.38
CA GLU A 664 0.14 -8.80 23.01
C GLU A 664 0.97 -9.52 21.95
N LEU A 665 1.42 -8.77 20.93
CA LEU A 665 2.31 -9.24 19.87
C LEU A 665 3.70 -8.73 20.17
N ALA A 666 4.55 -9.61 20.74
CA ALA A 666 5.89 -9.25 21.17
C ALA A 666 6.76 -8.79 19.99
N GLY A 667 7.43 -7.64 20.14
CA GLY A 667 8.34 -7.08 19.15
C GLY A 667 7.65 -6.49 17.90
N GLU A 668 6.32 -6.44 17.86
CA GLU A 668 5.57 -5.88 16.72
C GLU A 668 5.20 -4.42 16.97
N GLY A 669 5.27 -3.63 15.89
CA GLY A 669 4.83 -2.22 15.87
C GLY A 669 3.34 -2.06 15.55
N HIS A 670 2.98 -0.87 15.00
CA HIS A 670 1.58 -0.54 14.70
C HIS A 670 0.99 -1.35 13.54
N SER A 671 1.73 -1.60 12.48
CA SER A 671 1.20 -2.20 11.24
C SER A 671 2.13 -3.14 10.48
N ALA A 672 3.43 -3.03 10.62
CA ALA A 672 4.42 -3.82 9.87
C ALA A 672 4.69 -5.19 10.51
N TRP A 673 3.63 -5.96 10.78
CA TRP A 673 3.75 -7.24 11.46
C TRP A 673 4.34 -8.33 10.59
N SER A 674 5.05 -9.27 11.24
CA SER A 674 5.47 -10.51 10.62
C SER A 674 4.27 -11.27 10.02
N GLU A 675 4.52 -12.09 9.00
CA GLU A 675 3.47 -12.89 8.35
C GLU A 675 2.77 -13.80 9.37
N GLU A 676 3.53 -14.41 10.28
CA GLU A 676 3.03 -15.24 11.36
C GLU A 676 2.05 -14.46 12.25
N ASN A 677 2.43 -13.25 12.68
CA ASN A 677 1.58 -12.42 13.55
C ASN A 677 0.36 -11.87 12.81
N ARG A 678 0.48 -11.49 11.51
CA ARG A 678 -0.69 -11.12 10.69
C ARG A 678 -1.72 -12.24 10.63
N LYS A 679 -1.28 -13.48 10.38
CA LYS A 679 -2.12 -14.66 10.35
C LYS A 679 -2.72 -14.98 11.73
N LYS A 680 -1.91 -14.86 12.80
CA LYS A 680 -2.34 -15.05 14.19
C LYS A 680 -3.43 -14.06 14.58
N VAL A 681 -3.27 -12.78 14.30
CA VAL A 681 -4.28 -11.73 14.57
C VAL A 681 -5.61 -12.11 13.94
N LEU A 682 -5.60 -12.48 12.67
CA LEU A 682 -6.83 -12.81 11.95
C LEU A 682 -7.44 -14.13 12.43
N SER A 683 -6.63 -15.16 12.73
CA SER A 683 -7.13 -16.44 13.26
C SER A 683 -7.77 -16.29 14.64
N GLU A 684 -7.16 -15.52 15.55
CA GLU A 684 -7.70 -15.26 16.88
C GLU A 684 -8.97 -14.41 16.82
N SER A 685 -9.02 -13.41 15.95
CA SER A 685 -10.21 -12.60 15.69
C SER A 685 -11.39 -13.48 15.21
N ILE A 686 -11.12 -14.32 14.21
CA ILE A 686 -12.13 -15.26 13.68
C ILE A 686 -12.60 -16.23 14.77
N ARG A 687 -11.70 -16.81 15.56
CA ARG A 687 -12.03 -17.70 16.68
C ARG A 687 -12.98 -17.01 17.68
N PHE A 688 -12.63 -15.78 18.04
CA PHE A 688 -13.42 -15.00 19.01
C PHE A 688 -14.81 -14.65 18.50
N ILE A 689 -14.91 -14.18 17.26
CA ILE A 689 -16.19 -13.84 16.61
C ILE A 689 -17.04 -15.10 16.44
N ALA A 690 -16.47 -16.22 15.99
CA ALA A 690 -17.19 -17.48 15.83
C ALA A 690 -17.78 -17.97 17.15
N LYS A 691 -17.04 -17.87 18.25
CA LYS A 691 -17.54 -18.20 19.60
C LYS A 691 -18.71 -17.31 20.01
N ALA A 692 -18.68 -16.03 19.66
CA ALA A 692 -19.76 -15.10 19.98
C ALA A 692 -21.03 -15.29 19.13
N PHE A 693 -20.88 -15.83 17.94
CA PHE A 693 -22.02 -16.13 17.05
C PHE A 693 -22.71 -17.49 17.38
N GLY A 694 -22.05 -18.38 18.09
CA GLY A 694 -22.54 -19.71 18.50
C GLY A 694 -22.37 -20.74 17.43
#